data_cfe5a3c8d776f9c2794adbcb95eb45e9
#
_entry.id   cfe5a3c8d776f9c2794adbcb95eb45e9
#
_cell.length_a   1.000
_cell.length_b   1.000
_cell.length_c   1.000
_cell.angle_alpha   90.00
_cell.angle_beta   90.00
_cell.angle_gamma   90.00
#
_symmetry.space_group_name_H-M   'P 1'
#
loop_
_entity.id
_entity.type
_entity.pdbx_description
1 polymer ?
#
loop_
_entity_poly.entity_id
_entity_poly.type
_entity_poly.pdbx_seq_one_letter_code
_entity_poly.pdbx_strand_id
1 'polypeptide(L)'
;MKKLVSLFATIMALVAVACGGDDVDKPAPKPGPVEPSAPFVVDISATTRGSVTFSVTPSDPTIDYIYVVWEKEEVDAYRKDEYLVADIFTKLEGVAMKEGKLLGEYLPEIMLYGDTENIKVTGLSMDTDHYVIVFGVDYTIDGYVASTELVKQEFKTSDVVMSDATFEVSTRVVYNNVTFTVLPSDKEILYYICTMPKSYYETYVGEGENQMSQGAFYRDYFQKDINNMLQAGYTGEQVIMALIHDGDLEIGAQGLNANTDYIYLLSGLTMDEDGIVITTDIFYGEYTTGDPEPVEMYFDIQIVDVQQMSVAYRIRPSKNDKTYCALVQPWDGVSTKEEVLQQILDEWEPRGWMSTMATNKGVIDCSAKPKKLPAAGMDYYIIAFGYAGGVTTDVYMETFRTPEGGSVEDVEFDVKASSITPYGFTFSITPSDPTIYYLASACLKEEYNQEKFIKEDNAAFDHYLTKSQEFNSLYTVAETLDQYYYNDIQVLNASGLQPNTEYMVYIHALDIKTGHVAKCFTFEAVARTTTVGTVNPTIKVVGYYSGDDEAGSVFGAEEVTAGKAIAVVTYENFEKAAELYSFVINGDGNDFSDLNEFPDATMWQLTSGFKWGLCPLNAPYSFYVIDWSNECFALAYAVDKDGMTGRMARESLLATAENKGDIEELRKLYESLPKEETRGVVAPSLVVVE
;
A
#
# COMPACT_ATOMS: atom_id res chain seq x y z
N MET A 1 -0.39 -1.14 -0.42
CA MET A 1 0.23 0.14 -0.81
C MET A 1 1.74 0.02 -0.67
N LYS A 2 2.45 -0.32 -1.71
CA LYS A 2 3.89 -0.10 -1.86
C LYS A 2 4.08 0.24 -3.33
N LYS A 3 3.89 1.50 -3.66
CA LYS A 3 4.25 2.08 -4.95
C LYS A 3 5.59 2.78 -4.82
N LEU A 4 6.37 2.67 -5.87
CA LEU A 4 7.58 3.43 -6.19
C LEU A 4 8.84 3.04 -5.41
N VAL A 5 9.46 1.97 -5.81
CA VAL A 5 10.91 1.87 -5.81
C VAL A 5 11.31 1.25 -7.15
N SER A 6 11.25 1.99 -8.20
CA SER A 6 11.84 1.63 -9.49
C SER A 6 11.98 2.84 -10.40
N LEU A 7 12.60 3.91 -9.90
CA LEU A 7 13.04 4.99 -10.79
C LEU A 7 14.26 5.77 -10.29
N PHE A 8 15.05 5.27 -9.35
CA PHE A 8 16.32 5.90 -8.94
C PHE A 8 17.37 4.87 -8.53
N ALA A 9 17.53 3.80 -9.31
CA ALA A 9 18.66 2.89 -9.16
C ALA A 9 19.80 3.24 -10.12
N THR A 10 20.01 4.50 -10.40
CA THR A 10 21.07 4.95 -11.31
C THR A 10 22.14 5.77 -10.57
N ILE A 11 22.32 5.56 -9.29
CA ILE A 11 23.48 6.14 -8.59
C ILE A 11 23.90 5.17 -7.48
N MET A 12 25.06 4.56 -7.65
CA MET A 12 25.86 3.78 -6.72
C MET A 12 25.56 2.29 -6.56
N ALA A 13 26.36 1.49 -7.19
CA ALA A 13 26.75 0.19 -6.66
C ALA A 13 27.97 0.37 -5.76
N LEU A 14 27.83 0.16 -4.48
CA LEU A 14 28.92 0.19 -3.53
C LEU A 14 29.54 -1.19 -3.34
N VAL A 15 30.79 -1.24 -3.65
CA VAL A 15 31.96 -1.99 -3.23
C VAL A 15 31.80 -3.14 -2.25
N ALA A 16 32.30 -4.30 -2.67
CA ALA A 16 32.83 -5.32 -1.78
C ALA A 16 34.39 -5.19 -1.76
N VAL A 17 34.94 -4.84 -0.62
CA VAL A 17 36.38 -4.79 -0.38
C VAL A 17 36.92 -6.21 -0.18
N ALA A 18 37.87 -6.64 -0.97
CA ALA A 18 38.69 -7.79 -0.69
C ALA A 18 40.07 -7.30 -0.19
N CYS A 19 40.34 -7.57 1.08
CA CYS A 19 41.71 -7.42 1.64
C CYS A 19 42.61 -8.58 1.22
N GLY A 20 43.81 -8.28 0.77
CA GLY A 20 44.91 -9.25 0.63
C GLY A 20 46.23 -8.54 0.64
N GLY A 21 47.05 -8.91 1.65
CA GLY A 21 48.16 -8.21 2.20
C GLY A 21 49.50 -8.33 1.48
N ASP A 22 50.35 -7.48 1.98
CA ASP A 22 51.83 -7.45 2.10
C ASP A 22 52.73 -8.02 1.01
N ASP A 23 53.55 -7.14 0.44
CA ASP A 23 55.03 -7.26 0.67
C ASP A 23 55.76 -5.97 0.27
N VAL A 24 56.77 -5.68 1.10
CA VAL A 24 57.64 -4.50 1.09
C VAL A 24 58.86 -4.75 0.19
N ASP A 25 59.26 -3.83 -0.69
CA ASP A 25 60.67 -3.48 -0.82
C ASP A 25 60.95 -2.12 -1.48
N LYS A 26 62.13 -1.59 -1.17
CA LYS A 26 62.61 -0.22 -1.13
C LYS A 26 63.34 0.27 -2.41
N PRO A 27 63.91 1.49 -2.42
CA PRO A 27 63.58 2.56 -3.37
C PRO A 27 64.68 2.85 -4.40
N ALA A 28 64.34 3.50 -5.48
CA ALA A 28 65.31 4.03 -6.48
C ALA A 28 65.07 5.54 -6.74
N PRO A 29 65.97 6.29 -7.34
CA PRO A 29 66.24 7.67 -7.02
C PRO A 29 65.49 8.72 -7.82
N LYS A 30 65.39 9.94 -7.25
CA LYS A 30 64.70 11.12 -7.76
C LYS A 30 65.15 11.57 -9.16
N PRO A 31 64.23 11.90 -10.04
CA PRO A 31 64.43 12.81 -11.17
C PRO A 31 63.91 14.24 -10.89
N GLY A 32 64.32 15.19 -11.71
CA GLY A 32 64.11 16.62 -11.61
C GLY A 32 62.67 17.09 -11.86
N PRO A 33 62.42 18.42 -11.90
CA PRO A 33 61.09 19.01 -11.74
C PRO A 33 60.14 18.52 -12.81
N VAL A 34 59.15 17.74 -12.35
CA VAL A 34 58.05 17.23 -13.14
C VAL A 34 56.92 18.29 -13.11
N GLU A 35 56.32 18.57 -14.28
CA GLU A 35 55.06 19.28 -14.36
C GLU A 35 54.04 18.66 -13.36
N PRO A 36 53.11 19.43 -12.78
CA PRO A 36 52.17 18.88 -11.81
C PRO A 36 51.42 17.72 -12.46
N SER A 37 51.71 16.50 -12.00
CA SER A 37 50.97 15.32 -12.40
C SER A 37 49.53 15.50 -11.92
N ALA A 38 48.54 15.11 -12.75
CA ALA A 38 47.15 15.09 -12.35
C ALA A 38 46.98 14.42 -10.96
N PRO A 39 46.09 14.92 -10.09
CA PRO A 39 45.98 14.40 -8.72
C PRO A 39 45.60 12.91 -8.69
N PHE A 40 44.96 12.41 -9.75
CA PHE A 40 44.59 11.01 -9.90
C PHE A 40 44.83 10.53 -11.33
N VAL A 41 45.13 9.25 -11.48
CA VAL A 41 45.05 8.53 -12.75
C VAL A 41 43.85 7.59 -12.68
N VAL A 42 42.93 7.69 -13.63
CA VAL A 42 41.79 6.80 -13.76
C VAL A 42 41.98 5.96 -15.01
N ASP A 43 42.03 4.64 -14.86
CA ASP A 43 42.20 3.70 -15.97
C ASP A 43 40.94 2.86 -16.15
N ILE A 44 40.30 3.01 -17.32
CA ILE A 44 39.10 2.25 -17.67
C ILE A 44 39.51 0.90 -18.22
N SER A 45 39.22 -0.18 -17.53
CA SER A 45 39.57 -1.55 -17.92
C SER A 45 38.50 -2.26 -18.73
N ALA A 46 37.20 -1.95 -18.49
CA ALA A 46 36.12 -2.52 -19.23
C ALA A 46 34.86 -1.59 -19.21
N THR A 47 34.10 -1.65 -20.29
CA THR A 47 32.75 -1.03 -20.37
C THR A 47 31.80 -2.03 -20.97
N THR A 48 30.56 -2.05 -20.44
CA THR A 48 29.45 -2.80 -21.02
C THR A 48 28.36 -1.82 -21.43
N ARG A 49 27.15 -2.28 -21.73
CA ARG A 49 26.01 -1.41 -22.02
C ARG A 49 25.42 -0.73 -20.79
N GLY A 50 25.67 -1.24 -19.59
CA GLY A 50 25.15 -0.73 -18.34
C GLY A 50 26.17 -0.61 -17.22
N SER A 51 27.46 -0.84 -17.51
CA SER A 51 28.49 -0.76 -16.49
C SER A 51 29.84 -0.26 -17.00
N VAL A 52 30.67 0.20 -16.06
CA VAL A 52 32.07 0.52 -16.27
C VAL A 52 32.91 -0.13 -15.15
N THR A 53 34.08 -0.65 -15.52
CA THR A 53 35.11 -1.11 -14.57
C THR A 53 36.34 -0.28 -14.74
N PHE A 54 36.85 0.28 -13.66
CA PHE A 54 38.03 1.16 -13.68
C PHE A 54 38.89 1.01 -12.41
N SER A 55 40.07 1.60 -12.46
CA SER A 55 41.00 1.69 -11.35
C SER A 55 41.35 3.16 -11.11
N VAL A 56 41.65 3.53 -9.87
CA VAL A 56 42.07 4.88 -9.48
C VAL A 56 43.41 4.79 -8.76
N THR A 57 44.40 5.58 -9.24
CA THR A 57 45.69 5.71 -8.61
C THR A 57 45.93 7.17 -8.24
N PRO A 58 45.90 7.55 -6.95
CA PRO A 58 46.19 8.90 -6.50
C PRO A 58 47.70 9.21 -6.63
N SER A 59 48.03 10.45 -6.96
CA SER A 59 49.42 10.92 -6.99
C SER A 59 50.04 11.02 -5.59
N ASP A 60 49.23 11.20 -4.57
CA ASP A 60 49.54 11.14 -3.14
C ASP A 60 48.63 10.10 -2.49
N PRO A 61 49.15 8.96 -2.02
CA PRO A 61 48.37 7.87 -1.45
C PRO A 61 47.77 8.19 -0.08
N THR A 62 47.99 9.37 0.45
CA THR A 62 47.40 9.83 1.73
C THR A 62 46.17 10.67 1.56
N ILE A 63 45.76 10.94 0.33
CA ILE A 63 44.52 11.70 0.04
C ILE A 63 43.33 10.77 0.10
N ASP A 64 42.35 11.14 0.94
CA ASP A 64 41.02 10.54 0.91
C ASP A 64 40.24 11.12 -0.28
N TYR A 65 39.63 10.26 -1.06
CA TYR A 65 38.93 10.68 -2.27
C TYR A 65 37.62 9.92 -2.48
N ILE A 66 36.75 10.51 -3.30
CA ILE A 66 35.54 9.86 -3.79
C ILE A 66 35.57 9.83 -5.31
N TYR A 67 34.72 8.96 -5.87
CA TYR A 67 34.36 8.99 -7.27
C TYR A 67 32.87 9.04 -7.44
N VAL A 68 32.42 9.61 -8.58
CA VAL A 68 31.05 9.50 -9.09
C VAL A 68 31.10 9.23 -10.59
N VAL A 69 30.08 8.56 -11.11
CA VAL A 69 29.92 8.31 -12.54
C VAL A 69 28.63 8.97 -12.99
N TRP A 70 28.75 9.99 -13.84
CA TRP A 70 27.61 10.76 -14.34
C TRP A 70 27.63 10.86 -15.86
N GLU A 71 26.47 11.11 -16.46
CA GLU A 71 26.34 11.36 -17.89
C GLU A 71 27.11 12.63 -18.26
N LYS A 72 27.84 12.55 -19.38
CA LYS A 72 28.68 13.65 -19.85
C LYS A 72 27.88 14.92 -20.10
N GLU A 73 26.68 14.81 -20.68
CA GLU A 73 25.80 15.94 -20.96
C GLU A 73 25.42 16.70 -19.68
N GLU A 74 25.14 15.98 -18.60
CA GLU A 74 24.83 16.56 -17.30
C GLU A 74 26.05 17.31 -16.74
N VAL A 75 27.24 16.67 -16.79
CA VAL A 75 28.50 17.26 -16.28
C VAL A 75 28.91 18.48 -17.08
N ASP A 76 28.81 18.43 -18.40
CA ASP A 76 29.21 19.52 -19.29
C ASP A 76 28.26 20.74 -19.19
N ALA A 77 27.08 20.60 -18.60
CA ALA A 77 26.18 21.70 -18.32
C ALA A 77 26.67 22.63 -17.18
N TYR A 78 27.59 22.17 -16.34
CA TYR A 78 28.17 23.00 -15.28
C TYR A 78 29.25 23.95 -15.83
N ARG A 79 29.10 25.21 -15.55
CA ARG A 79 30.03 26.28 -16.03
C ARG A 79 31.37 26.26 -15.29
N LYS A 80 31.41 25.66 -14.10
CA LYS A 80 32.58 25.57 -13.23
C LYS A 80 32.53 24.30 -12.40
N ASP A 81 33.69 23.73 -12.12
CA ASP A 81 33.82 22.54 -11.31
C ASP A 81 33.34 22.74 -9.86
N GLU A 82 33.45 23.96 -9.32
CA GLU A 82 32.94 24.29 -7.98
C GLU A 82 31.42 24.04 -7.86
N TYR A 83 30.65 24.31 -8.91
CA TYR A 83 29.20 24.06 -8.90
C TYR A 83 28.89 22.57 -9.05
N LEU A 84 29.67 21.86 -9.84
CA LEU A 84 29.55 20.42 -9.98
C LEU A 84 29.84 19.71 -8.65
N VAL A 85 30.91 20.12 -7.94
CA VAL A 85 31.24 19.58 -6.61
C VAL A 85 30.11 19.82 -5.61
N ALA A 86 29.58 21.04 -5.57
CA ALA A 86 28.47 21.36 -4.67
C ALA A 86 27.24 20.50 -4.95
N ASP A 87 26.92 20.24 -6.22
CA ASP A 87 25.78 19.37 -6.58
C ASP A 87 26.07 17.90 -6.27
N ILE A 88 27.30 17.43 -6.47
CA ILE A 88 27.72 16.09 -6.05
C ILE A 88 27.46 15.90 -4.55
N PHE A 89 27.93 16.80 -3.71
CA PHE A 89 27.69 16.69 -2.26
C PHE A 89 26.22 16.78 -1.91
N THR A 90 25.43 17.63 -2.57
CA THR A 90 23.97 17.72 -2.37
C THR A 90 23.28 16.40 -2.72
N LYS A 91 23.66 15.76 -3.83
CA LYS A 91 23.10 14.44 -4.20
C LYS A 91 23.54 13.34 -3.24
N LEU A 92 24.78 13.37 -2.76
CA LEU A 92 25.28 12.44 -1.75
C LEU A 92 24.56 12.62 -0.41
N GLU A 93 24.27 13.85 -0.02
CA GLU A 93 23.44 14.14 1.15
C GLU A 93 22.03 13.55 1.01
N GLY A 94 21.42 13.69 -0.18
CA GLY A 94 20.13 13.06 -0.48
C GLY A 94 20.17 11.53 -0.45
N VAL A 95 21.30 10.91 -0.78
CA VAL A 95 21.49 9.45 -0.64
C VAL A 95 21.66 9.08 0.83
N ALA A 96 22.51 9.81 1.56
CA ALA A 96 22.71 9.60 2.99
C ALA A 96 21.39 9.70 3.79
N MET A 97 20.58 10.71 3.49
CA MET A 97 19.26 10.87 4.10
C MET A 97 18.32 9.69 3.86
N LYS A 98 18.35 9.09 2.66
CA LYS A 98 17.55 7.88 2.38
C LYS A 98 18.00 6.67 3.16
N GLU A 99 19.26 6.63 3.58
CA GLU A 99 19.83 5.61 4.46
C GLU A 99 19.75 6.00 5.95
N GLY A 100 19.07 7.12 6.26
CA GLY A 100 18.93 7.60 7.63
C GLY A 100 20.24 8.14 8.25
N LYS A 101 21.20 8.56 7.40
CA LYS A 101 22.52 9.05 7.81
C LYS A 101 22.70 10.52 7.48
N LEU A 102 23.52 11.21 8.25
CA LEU A 102 24.06 12.51 7.85
C LEU A 102 25.19 12.33 6.81
N LEU A 103 25.42 13.32 5.97
CA LEU A 103 26.50 13.29 5.00
C LEU A 103 27.87 13.00 5.68
N GLY A 104 28.10 13.53 6.89
CA GLY A 104 29.31 13.30 7.66
C GLY A 104 29.50 11.87 8.17
N GLU A 105 28.44 11.11 8.28
CA GLU A 105 28.47 9.68 8.64
C GLU A 105 28.60 8.81 7.38
N TYR A 106 27.97 9.22 6.29
CA TYR A 106 27.96 8.50 5.03
C TYR A 106 29.27 8.61 4.24
N LEU A 107 29.85 9.82 4.14
CA LEU A 107 31.08 10.05 3.35
C LEU A 107 32.25 9.16 3.77
N PRO A 108 32.59 8.98 5.06
CA PRO A 108 33.68 8.08 5.47
C PRO A 108 33.47 6.63 5.02
N GLU A 109 32.24 6.19 4.79
CA GLU A 109 31.95 4.82 4.32
C GLU A 109 32.22 4.64 2.83
N ILE A 110 32.16 5.72 2.04
CA ILE A 110 32.37 5.70 0.60
C ILE A 110 33.71 6.30 0.16
N MET A 111 34.41 6.97 1.07
CA MET A 111 35.73 7.50 0.79
C MET A 111 36.74 6.37 0.62
N LEU A 112 37.60 6.55 -0.37
CA LEU A 112 38.69 5.63 -0.72
C LEU A 112 40.04 6.29 -0.44
N TYR A 113 41.06 5.48 -0.25
CA TYR A 113 42.44 5.96 -0.08
C TYR A 113 43.42 4.99 -0.77
N GLY A 114 44.56 5.53 -1.22
CA GLY A 114 45.57 4.74 -1.96
C GLY A 114 45.05 4.22 -3.29
N ASP A 115 45.77 3.26 -3.87
CA ASP A 115 45.41 2.64 -5.15
C ASP A 115 44.16 1.77 -4.96
N THR A 116 43.18 1.93 -5.84
CA THR A 116 41.96 1.11 -5.85
C THR A 116 41.75 0.49 -7.23
N GLU A 117 41.62 -0.82 -7.28
CA GLU A 117 41.51 -1.58 -8.53
C GLU A 117 40.12 -2.21 -8.67
N ASN A 118 39.70 -2.41 -9.92
CA ASN A 118 38.49 -3.14 -10.28
C ASN A 118 37.19 -2.57 -9.66
N ILE A 119 37.09 -1.24 -9.56
CA ILE A 119 35.85 -0.58 -9.18
C ILE A 119 34.83 -0.81 -10.31
N LYS A 120 33.71 -1.46 -10.01
CA LYS A 120 32.63 -1.68 -10.98
C LYS A 120 31.42 -0.82 -10.60
N VAL A 121 30.98 0.02 -11.53
CA VAL A 121 29.74 0.80 -11.42
C VAL A 121 28.74 0.25 -12.44
N THR A 122 27.52 -0.05 -12.00
CA THR A 122 26.43 -0.65 -12.80
C THR A 122 25.22 0.28 -12.85
N GLY A 123 24.24 -0.06 -13.70
CA GLY A 123 22.99 0.72 -13.84
C GLY A 123 23.16 2.00 -14.66
N LEU A 124 24.17 2.07 -15.51
CA LEU A 124 24.41 3.19 -16.41
C LEU A 124 23.49 3.16 -17.61
N SER A 125 23.18 4.33 -18.17
CA SER A 125 22.47 4.47 -19.45
C SER A 125 23.29 3.86 -20.60
N MET A 126 22.67 3.06 -21.45
CA MET A 126 23.34 2.45 -22.62
C MET A 126 23.58 3.49 -23.72
N ASP A 127 24.57 3.23 -24.59
CA ASP A 127 24.99 4.09 -25.72
C ASP A 127 25.23 5.55 -25.33
N THR A 128 25.63 5.79 -24.06
CA THR A 128 25.71 7.11 -23.46
C THR A 128 27.16 7.44 -23.08
N ASP A 129 27.56 8.66 -23.37
CA ASP A 129 28.85 9.17 -22.92
C ASP A 129 28.80 9.57 -21.44
N HIS A 130 29.77 9.12 -20.66
CA HIS A 130 29.85 9.35 -19.23
C HIS A 130 31.24 9.86 -18.83
N TYR A 131 31.31 10.44 -17.64
CA TYR A 131 32.56 10.69 -16.94
C TYR A 131 32.66 9.85 -15.66
N VAL A 132 33.80 9.25 -15.43
CA VAL A 132 34.24 8.93 -14.07
C VAL A 132 34.89 10.19 -13.52
N ILE A 133 34.34 10.77 -12.49
CA ILE A 133 34.82 12.01 -11.84
C ILE A 133 35.45 11.59 -10.51
N VAL A 134 36.71 11.96 -10.29
CA VAL A 134 37.45 11.64 -9.06
C VAL A 134 38.04 12.92 -8.50
N PHE A 135 37.92 13.11 -7.21
CA PHE A 135 38.54 14.24 -6.50
C PHE A 135 38.79 13.91 -5.02
N GLY A 136 39.83 14.51 -4.46
CA GLY A 136 40.11 14.42 -3.03
C GLY A 136 39.06 15.20 -2.22
N VAL A 137 38.78 14.70 -1.02
CA VAL A 137 37.80 15.30 -0.11
C VAL A 137 38.50 15.70 1.19
N ASP A 138 38.16 16.88 1.71
CA ASP A 138 38.61 17.34 3.02
C ASP A 138 37.40 17.98 3.76
N TYR A 139 37.49 18.01 5.09
CA TYR A 139 36.48 18.60 5.94
C TYR A 139 36.97 19.92 6.51
N THR A 140 36.24 21.00 6.25
CA THR A 140 36.53 22.35 6.73
C THR A 140 35.40 22.84 7.65
N ILE A 141 35.56 24.02 8.24
CA ILE A 141 34.52 24.66 9.07
C ILE A 141 33.22 24.93 8.29
N ASP A 142 33.31 25.02 6.97
CA ASP A 142 32.16 25.25 6.06
C ASP A 142 31.61 23.93 5.48
N GLY A 143 32.05 22.79 5.97
CA GLY A 143 31.63 21.45 5.52
C GLY A 143 32.66 20.73 4.64
N TYR A 144 32.21 19.72 3.90
CA TYR A 144 33.06 18.96 2.97
C TYR A 144 33.37 19.75 1.70
N VAL A 145 34.59 19.71 1.27
CA VAL A 145 35.10 20.43 0.09
C VAL A 145 35.99 19.53 -0.75
N ALA A 146 36.10 19.80 -2.03
CA ALA A 146 37.13 19.17 -2.86
C ALA A 146 38.52 19.68 -2.41
N SER A 147 39.43 18.78 -2.05
CA SER A 147 40.82 19.09 -1.66
C SER A 147 41.77 19.08 -2.84
N THR A 148 41.33 18.61 -4.01
CA THR A 148 42.13 18.56 -5.26
C THR A 148 41.31 19.10 -6.42
N GLU A 149 41.97 19.32 -7.56
CA GLU A 149 41.27 19.49 -8.84
C GLU A 149 40.54 18.20 -9.20
N LEU A 150 39.42 18.32 -9.94
CA LEU A 150 38.65 17.18 -10.43
C LEU A 150 39.37 16.52 -11.61
N VAL A 151 39.46 15.21 -11.58
CA VAL A 151 39.80 14.40 -12.74
C VAL A 151 38.54 13.83 -13.33
N LYS A 152 38.31 14.09 -14.64
CA LYS A 152 37.17 13.61 -15.41
C LYS A 152 37.68 12.66 -16.51
N GLN A 153 37.48 11.37 -16.33
CA GLN A 153 37.82 10.37 -17.34
C GLN A 153 36.61 10.00 -18.14
N GLU A 154 36.62 10.32 -19.42
CA GLU A 154 35.53 10.02 -20.34
C GLU A 154 35.50 8.54 -20.74
N PHE A 155 34.31 7.99 -20.85
CA PHE A 155 34.04 6.70 -21.47
C PHE A 155 32.65 6.66 -22.07
N LYS A 156 32.40 5.68 -22.92
CA LYS A 156 31.07 5.44 -23.50
C LYS A 156 30.62 4.03 -23.19
N THR A 157 29.39 3.87 -22.69
CA THR A 157 28.73 2.56 -22.58
C THR A 157 28.40 2.04 -23.97
N SER A 158 28.42 0.71 -24.15
CA SER A 158 28.08 0.12 -25.44
C SER A 158 26.58 0.19 -25.72
N ASP A 159 26.24 0.12 -26.98
CA ASP A 159 24.85 -0.06 -27.42
C ASP A 159 24.45 -1.54 -27.37
N VAL A 160 23.16 -1.82 -27.48
CA VAL A 160 22.64 -3.17 -27.69
C VAL A 160 23.06 -3.68 -29.05
N VAL A 161 23.68 -4.86 -29.08
CA VAL A 161 23.94 -5.55 -30.35
C VAL A 161 22.62 -6.16 -30.83
N MET A 162 22.01 -5.54 -31.84
CA MET A 162 20.79 -6.08 -32.46
C MET A 162 21.09 -7.37 -33.19
N SER A 163 20.19 -8.34 -33.08
CA SER A 163 20.23 -9.62 -33.79
C SER A 163 19.38 -9.53 -35.05
N ASP A 164 19.88 -10.11 -36.15
CA ASP A 164 19.14 -10.29 -37.41
C ASP A 164 18.15 -11.47 -37.34
N ALA A 165 17.99 -12.11 -36.20
CA ALA A 165 17.08 -13.25 -36.04
C ALA A 165 15.63 -12.85 -36.32
N THR A 166 14.97 -13.71 -37.08
CA THR A 166 13.55 -13.58 -37.42
C THR A 166 12.77 -14.72 -36.81
N PHE A 167 11.46 -14.54 -36.64
CA PHE A 167 10.57 -15.54 -36.09
C PHE A 167 9.43 -15.82 -37.06
N GLU A 168 9.20 -17.11 -37.35
CA GLU A 168 7.98 -17.57 -37.98
C GLU A 168 7.03 -17.99 -36.86
N VAL A 169 5.87 -17.31 -36.78
CA VAL A 169 4.85 -17.58 -35.74
C VAL A 169 3.56 -17.99 -36.43
N SER A 170 3.06 -19.16 -36.08
CA SER A 170 1.72 -19.60 -36.50
C SER A 170 0.82 -19.79 -35.29
N THR A 171 -0.45 -19.45 -35.46
CA THR A 171 -1.49 -19.57 -34.42
C THR A 171 -2.53 -20.61 -34.81
N ARG A 172 -2.90 -21.51 -33.90
CA ARG A 172 -4.01 -22.44 -34.06
C ARG A 172 -5.03 -22.18 -32.99
N VAL A 173 -6.17 -21.61 -33.37
CA VAL A 173 -7.29 -21.34 -32.47
C VAL A 173 -8.26 -22.52 -32.48
N VAL A 174 -8.62 -23.02 -31.30
CA VAL A 174 -9.65 -24.03 -31.08
C VAL A 174 -10.52 -23.55 -29.94
N TYR A 175 -11.76 -23.21 -30.24
CA TYR A 175 -12.62 -22.51 -29.32
C TYR A 175 -11.96 -21.18 -28.87
N ASN A 176 -11.98 -20.86 -27.60
CA ASN A 176 -11.31 -19.73 -27.01
C ASN A 176 -9.91 -20.06 -26.46
N ASN A 177 -9.27 -21.09 -27.00
CA ASN A 177 -7.90 -21.47 -26.71
C ASN A 177 -7.03 -21.23 -27.95
N VAL A 178 -5.80 -20.78 -27.74
CA VAL A 178 -4.81 -20.59 -28.80
C VAL A 178 -3.55 -21.41 -28.54
N THR A 179 -2.97 -21.96 -29.57
CA THR A 179 -1.64 -22.55 -29.56
C THR A 179 -0.76 -21.76 -30.52
N PHE A 180 0.36 -21.27 -30.01
CA PHE A 180 1.42 -20.64 -30.82
C PHE A 180 2.49 -21.67 -31.14
N THR A 181 2.90 -21.73 -32.37
CA THR A 181 4.13 -22.41 -32.80
C THR A 181 5.10 -21.32 -33.22
N VAL A 182 6.24 -21.22 -32.54
CA VAL A 182 7.29 -20.24 -32.79
C VAL A 182 8.52 -20.93 -33.31
N LEU A 183 9.02 -20.52 -34.48
CA LEU A 183 10.20 -21.05 -35.13
C LEU A 183 11.21 -19.92 -35.35
N PRO A 184 12.17 -19.71 -34.45
CA PRO A 184 13.22 -18.72 -34.63
C PRO A 184 14.20 -19.19 -35.71
N SER A 185 14.72 -18.24 -36.51
CA SER A 185 15.76 -18.51 -37.52
C SER A 185 17.10 -18.85 -36.86
N ASP A 186 17.39 -18.28 -35.71
CA ASP A 186 18.47 -18.64 -34.80
C ASP A 186 17.89 -19.41 -33.59
N LYS A 187 18.31 -20.67 -33.42
CA LYS A 187 17.79 -21.55 -32.37
C LYS A 187 18.37 -21.25 -30.96
N GLU A 188 19.42 -20.46 -30.90
CA GLU A 188 20.07 -20.09 -29.64
C GLU A 188 19.57 -18.73 -29.12
N ILE A 189 18.78 -17.98 -29.92
CA ILE A 189 18.24 -16.71 -29.46
C ILE A 189 17.23 -16.93 -28.34
N LEU A 190 17.42 -16.18 -27.25
CA LEU A 190 16.39 -16.10 -26.22
C LEU A 190 15.25 -15.18 -26.68
N TYR A 191 14.02 -15.50 -26.32
CA TYR A 191 12.86 -14.65 -26.65
C TYR A 191 11.74 -14.76 -25.62
N TYR A 192 10.88 -13.75 -25.63
CA TYR A 192 9.65 -13.69 -24.84
C TYR A 192 8.46 -13.48 -25.79
N ILE A 193 7.37 -14.20 -25.53
CA ILE A 193 6.10 -14.05 -26.26
C ILE A 193 4.98 -13.77 -25.26
N CYS A 194 4.15 -12.77 -25.55
CA CYS A 194 2.94 -12.48 -24.78
C CYS A 194 1.73 -12.29 -25.68
N THR A 195 0.54 -12.47 -25.11
CA THR A 195 -0.73 -12.26 -25.83
C THR A 195 -1.71 -11.54 -24.94
N MET A 196 -2.53 -10.68 -25.53
CA MET A 196 -3.52 -9.87 -24.82
C MET A 196 -4.67 -9.46 -25.73
N PRO A 197 -5.84 -9.05 -25.19
CA PRO A 197 -6.90 -8.45 -25.99
C PRO A 197 -6.38 -7.23 -26.78
N LYS A 198 -6.76 -7.15 -28.05
CA LYS A 198 -6.36 -6.02 -28.92
C LYS A 198 -6.81 -4.67 -28.37
N SER A 199 -8.01 -4.60 -27.80
CA SER A 199 -8.52 -3.39 -27.15
C SER A 199 -7.66 -2.92 -25.98
N TYR A 200 -7.11 -3.87 -25.18
CA TYR A 200 -6.18 -3.53 -24.10
C TYR A 200 -4.90 -2.91 -24.67
N TYR A 201 -4.30 -3.54 -25.69
CA TYR A 201 -3.11 -3.02 -26.35
C TYR A 201 -3.34 -1.62 -26.92
N GLU A 202 -4.42 -1.39 -27.66
CA GLU A 202 -4.78 -0.10 -28.28
C GLU A 202 -5.05 1.02 -27.27
N THR A 203 -5.41 0.67 -26.02
CA THR A 203 -5.56 1.66 -24.94
C THR A 203 -4.23 2.30 -24.56
N TYR A 204 -3.14 1.53 -24.58
CA TYR A 204 -1.83 1.97 -24.07
C TYR A 204 -0.82 2.32 -25.15
N VAL A 205 -1.01 1.80 -26.38
CA VAL A 205 -0.03 1.97 -27.48
C VAL A 205 -0.60 2.85 -28.58
N GLY A 206 0.13 3.90 -28.90
CA GLY A 206 -0.25 4.86 -29.94
C GLY A 206 0.50 6.18 -29.83
N GLU A 207 -0.08 7.23 -30.44
CA GLU A 207 0.47 8.60 -30.46
C GLU A 207 -0.32 9.59 -29.54
N GLY A 208 -1.28 9.07 -28.74
CA GLY A 208 -2.09 9.87 -27.83
C GLY A 208 -1.30 10.37 -26.60
N GLU A 209 -1.80 11.42 -25.93
CA GLU A 209 -1.16 12.08 -24.79
C GLU A 209 -0.78 11.12 -23.63
N ASN A 210 -1.54 10.03 -23.44
CA ASN A 210 -1.29 9.01 -22.40
C ASN A 210 -0.88 7.65 -22.98
N GLN A 211 -0.47 7.60 -24.23
CA GLN A 211 -0.04 6.36 -24.91
C GLN A 211 1.48 6.32 -25.03
N MET A 212 2.00 5.12 -25.15
CA MET A 212 3.43 4.87 -25.27
C MET A 212 3.77 4.14 -26.55
N SER A 213 5.06 4.09 -26.89
CA SER A 213 5.53 3.30 -28.02
C SER A 213 5.37 1.80 -27.75
N GLN A 214 5.25 1.00 -28.82
CA GLN A 214 5.21 -0.47 -28.74
C GLN A 214 6.37 -1.04 -27.94
N GLY A 215 7.59 -0.50 -28.12
CA GLY A 215 8.79 -0.96 -27.39
C GLY A 215 8.72 -0.70 -25.90
N ALA A 216 8.23 0.48 -25.49
CA ALA A 216 8.02 0.80 -24.09
C ALA A 216 6.94 -0.09 -23.47
N PHE A 217 5.82 -0.24 -24.16
CA PHE A 217 4.73 -1.11 -23.72
C PHE A 217 5.17 -2.57 -23.54
N TYR A 218 5.92 -3.12 -24.49
CA TYR A 218 6.39 -4.50 -24.41
C TYR A 218 7.33 -4.74 -23.22
N ARG A 219 8.24 -3.78 -22.93
CA ARG A 219 9.10 -3.85 -21.74
C ARG A 219 8.30 -3.80 -20.44
N ASP A 220 7.36 -2.87 -20.35
CA ASP A 220 6.51 -2.71 -19.16
C ASP A 220 5.64 -3.95 -18.93
N TYR A 221 5.12 -4.53 -20.00
CA TYR A 221 4.30 -5.74 -19.93
C TYR A 221 5.13 -6.95 -19.48
N PHE A 222 6.34 -7.11 -20.02
CA PHE A 222 7.27 -8.14 -19.59
C PHE A 222 7.64 -7.98 -18.09
N GLN A 223 7.96 -6.78 -17.66
CA GLN A 223 8.24 -6.50 -16.25
C GLN A 223 7.04 -6.78 -15.34
N LYS A 224 5.84 -6.50 -15.84
CA LYS A 224 4.59 -6.83 -15.12
C LYS A 224 4.41 -8.34 -14.95
N ASP A 225 4.68 -9.12 -15.98
CA ASP A 225 4.61 -10.59 -15.91
C ASP A 225 5.62 -11.15 -14.90
N ILE A 226 6.85 -10.65 -14.92
CA ILE A 226 7.87 -10.98 -13.92
C ILE A 226 7.36 -10.68 -12.50
N ASN A 227 6.86 -9.46 -12.26
CA ASN A 227 6.39 -9.05 -10.96
C ASN A 227 5.19 -9.87 -10.47
N ASN A 228 4.25 -10.19 -11.36
CA ASN A 228 3.09 -11.02 -11.03
C ASN A 228 3.51 -12.42 -10.55
N MET A 229 4.48 -13.04 -11.23
CA MET A 229 4.98 -14.35 -10.84
C MET A 229 5.75 -14.31 -9.51
N LEU A 230 6.59 -13.29 -9.30
CA LEU A 230 7.29 -13.11 -8.02
C LEU A 230 6.31 -12.90 -6.86
N GLN A 231 5.26 -12.11 -7.05
CA GLN A 231 4.20 -11.93 -6.07
C GLN A 231 3.39 -13.20 -5.80
N ALA A 232 3.27 -14.07 -6.81
CA ALA A 232 2.65 -15.39 -6.67
C ALA A 232 3.57 -16.42 -5.95
N GLY A 233 4.79 -16.01 -5.56
CA GLY A 233 5.74 -16.82 -4.79
C GLY A 233 6.72 -17.65 -5.62
N TYR A 234 6.82 -17.43 -6.93
CA TYR A 234 7.84 -18.07 -7.77
C TYR A 234 9.22 -17.43 -7.49
N THR A 235 10.28 -18.25 -7.57
CA THR A 235 11.65 -17.75 -7.52
C THR A 235 12.06 -17.08 -8.83
N GLY A 236 13.07 -16.23 -8.82
CA GLY A 236 13.59 -15.58 -10.04
C GLY A 236 13.97 -16.59 -11.13
N GLU A 237 14.58 -17.72 -10.75
CA GLU A 237 14.93 -18.80 -11.70
C GLU A 237 13.68 -19.43 -12.34
N GLN A 238 12.63 -19.69 -11.54
CA GLN A 238 11.36 -20.21 -12.05
C GLN A 238 10.67 -19.22 -12.98
N VAL A 239 10.75 -17.92 -12.71
CA VAL A 239 10.21 -16.86 -13.58
C VAL A 239 10.93 -16.84 -14.91
N ILE A 240 12.26 -16.88 -14.92
CA ILE A 240 13.06 -16.92 -16.15
C ILE A 240 12.69 -18.16 -16.97
N MET A 241 12.67 -19.34 -16.36
CA MET A 241 12.33 -20.60 -17.05
C MET A 241 10.90 -20.62 -17.61
N ALA A 242 9.98 -19.88 -17.03
CA ALA A 242 8.59 -19.83 -17.47
C ALA A 242 8.33 -18.80 -18.57
N LEU A 243 9.06 -17.69 -18.59
CA LEU A 243 8.82 -16.56 -19.48
C LEU A 243 9.80 -16.48 -20.66
N ILE A 244 11.03 -16.94 -20.48
CA ILE A 244 12.08 -16.84 -21.50
C ILE A 244 12.28 -18.20 -22.16
N HIS A 245 12.25 -18.21 -23.48
CA HIS A 245 12.32 -19.42 -24.31
C HIS A 245 13.49 -19.34 -25.28
N ASP A 246 13.93 -20.49 -25.77
CA ASP A 246 14.88 -20.67 -26.86
C ASP A 246 14.40 -21.79 -27.80
N GLY A 247 14.98 -21.89 -29.00
CA GLY A 247 14.63 -22.92 -29.96
C GLY A 247 13.18 -22.88 -30.42
N ASP A 248 12.72 -24.01 -30.97
CA ASP A 248 11.33 -24.18 -31.44
C ASP A 248 10.41 -24.34 -30.24
N LEU A 249 9.30 -23.60 -30.22
CA LEU A 249 8.35 -23.60 -29.11
C LEU A 249 6.92 -23.88 -29.60
N GLU A 250 6.22 -24.73 -28.88
CA GLU A 250 4.76 -24.80 -28.94
C GLU A 250 4.20 -24.47 -27.57
N ILE A 251 3.49 -23.34 -27.47
CA ILE A 251 2.92 -22.82 -26.19
C ILE A 251 1.46 -22.43 -26.42
N GLY A 252 0.62 -22.70 -25.42
CA GLY A 252 -0.81 -22.41 -25.49
C GLY A 252 -1.29 -21.46 -24.37
N ALA A 253 -2.29 -20.64 -24.72
CA ALA A 253 -3.10 -19.89 -23.76
C ALA A 253 -4.54 -20.44 -23.80
N GLN A 254 -5.11 -20.68 -22.63
CA GLN A 254 -6.43 -21.30 -22.48
C GLN A 254 -7.39 -20.38 -21.73
N GLY A 255 -8.70 -20.53 -22.02
CA GLY A 255 -9.76 -19.79 -21.35
C GLY A 255 -9.70 -18.28 -21.62
N LEU A 256 -9.21 -17.90 -22.80
CA LEU A 256 -9.22 -16.50 -23.25
C LEU A 256 -10.66 -16.02 -23.42
N ASN A 257 -10.88 -14.70 -23.42
CA ASN A 257 -12.21 -14.16 -23.71
C ASN A 257 -12.69 -14.66 -25.08
N ALA A 258 -13.90 -15.20 -25.12
CA ALA A 258 -14.46 -15.75 -26.33
C ALA A 258 -14.80 -14.65 -27.36
N ASN A 259 -14.78 -15.00 -28.66
CA ASN A 259 -15.13 -14.11 -29.77
C ASN A 259 -14.42 -12.74 -29.69
N THR A 260 -13.18 -12.72 -29.22
CA THR A 260 -12.42 -11.52 -28.95
C THR A 260 -11.17 -11.45 -29.81
N ASP A 261 -10.89 -10.28 -30.35
CA ASP A 261 -9.66 -10.03 -31.08
C ASP A 261 -8.48 -9.90 -30.12
N TYR A 262 -7.45 -10.66 -30.37
CA TYR A 262 -6.20 -10.67 -29.59
C TYR A 262 -5.02 -10.30 -30.48
N ILE A 263 -3.99 -9.80 -29.84
CA ILE A 263 -2.66 -9.67 -30.45
C ILE A 263 -1.67 -10.56 -29.72
N TYR A 264 -0.57 -10.87 -30.38
CA TYR A 264 0.64 -11.32 -29.70
C TYR A 264 1.81 -10.43 -30.07
N LEU A 265 2.72 -10.28 -29.12
CA LEU A 265 4.01 -9.60 -29.30
C LEU A 265 5.12 -10.61 -28.97
N LEU A 266 6.19 -10.57 -29.74
CA LEU A 266 7.35 -11.43 -29.56
C LEU A 266 8.61 -10.65 -29.95
N SER A 267 9.69 -10.80 -29.17
CA SER A 267 10.99 -10.24 -29.51
C SER A 267 12.11 -11.11 -28.97
N GLY A 268 13.22 -11.13 -29.68
CA GLY A 268 14.48 -11.67 -29.20
C GLY A 268 15.05 -10.86 -28.06
N LEU A 269 15.71 -11.54 -27.14
CA LEU A 269 16.28 -10.98 -25.93
C LEU A 269 17.75 -11.40 -25.79
N THR A 270 18.53 -10.60 -25.07
CA THR A 270 19.76 -11.07 -24.43
C THR A 270 19.65 -10.90 -22.93
N MET A 271 20.31 -11.79 -22.20
CA MET A 271 20.38 -11.76 -20.74
C MET A 271 21.85 -11.89 -20.35
N ASP A 272 22.37 -10.86 -19.71
CA ASP A 272 23.76 -10.80 -19.23
C ASP A 272 23.81 -10.10 -17.87
N GLU A 273 25.01 -9.73 -17.42
CA GLU A 273 25.22 -9.05 -16.13
C GLU A 273 24.54 -7.67 -16.02
N ASP A 274 24.23 -7.04 -17.15
CA ASP A 274 23.50 -5.76 -17.19
C ASP A 274 21.96 -5.94 -17.25
N GLY A 275 21.46 -7.18 -17.19
CA GLY A 275 20.05 -7.53 -17.19
C GLY A 275 19.53 -7.99 -18.55
N ILE A 276 18.22 -7.91 -18.74
CA ILE A 276 17.51 -8.38 -19.95
C ILE A 276 17.22 -7.20 -20.87
N VAL A 277 17.62 -7.32 -22.14
CA VAL A 277 17.28 -6.33 -23.18
C VAL A 277 16.74 -6.98 -24.43
N ILE A 278 15.90 -6.22 -25.14
CA ILE A 278 15.37 -6.55 -26.46
C ILE A 278 16.50 -6.44 -27.50
N THR A 279 16.69 -7.48 -28.31
CA THR A 279 17.73 -7.56 -29.34
C THR A 279 17.22 -7.74 -30.75
N THR A 280 15.91 -7.82 -30.96
CA THR A 280 15.29 -7.83 -32.28
C THR A 280 14.17 -6.81 -32.37
N ASP A 281 13.65 -6.52 -33.56
CA ASP A 281 12.37 -5.86 -33.71
C ASP A 281 11.29 -6.65 -32.97
N ILE A 282 10.21 -5.96 -32.57
CA ILE A 282 9.05 -6.59 -31.98
C ILE A 282 8.13 -7.12 -33.06
N PHE A 283 7.98 -8.42 -33.09
CA PHE A 283 7.06 -9.11 -34.01
C PHE A 283 5.63 -9.00 -33.47
N TYR A 284 4.71 -8.60 -34.29
CA TYR A 284 3.30 -8.39 -34.00
C TYR A 284 2.44 -9.30 -34.85
N GLY A 285 1.43 -9.90 -34.27
CA GLY A 285 0.41 -10.61 -35.01
C GLY A 285 -0.94 -10.58 -34.31
N GLU A 286 -1.98 -10.91 -35.08
CA GLU A 286 -3.37 -10.87 -34.59
C GLU A 286 -4.03 -12.24 -34.81
N TYR A 287 -5.00 -12.53 -33.93
CA TYR A 287 -5.91 -13.65 -34.07
C TYR A 287 -7.22 -13.37 -33.36
N THR A 288 -8.29 -14.06 -33.72
CA THR A 288 -9.59 -13.95 -33.07
C THR A 288 -9.93 -15.29 -32.41
N THR A 289 -10.31 -15.27 -31.15
CA THR A 289 -10.81 -16.45 -30.44
C THR A 289 -12.21 -16.83 -30.93
N GLY A 290 -12.53 -18.12 -30.86
CA GLY A 290 -13.88 -18.60 -31.14
C GLY A 290 -14.79 -18.62 -29.91
N ASP A 291 -15.91 -19.34 -30.01
CA ASP A 291 -16.81 -19.61 -28.90
C ASP A 291 -16.07 -20.28 -27.72
N PRO A 292 -16.55 -20.15 -26.46
CA PRO A 292 -15.95 -20.86 -25.33
C PRO A 292 -16.05 -22.38 -25.53
N GLU A 293 -15.05 -23.12 -25.03
CA GLU A 293 -15.06 -24.56 -25.08
C GLU A 293 -16.22 -25.14 -24.28
N PRO A 294 -17.18 -25.85 -24.87
CA PRO A 294 -18.35 -26.37 -24.16
C PRO A 294 -17.92 -27.45 -23.14
N VAL A 295 -18.46 -27.33 -21.93
CA VAL A 295 -18.26 -28.30 -20.86
C VAL A 295 -19.57 -28.99 -20.53
N GLU A 296 -19.65 -30.32 -20.76
CA GLU A 296 -20.82 -31.10 -20.30
C GLU A 296 -20.79 -31.17 -18.74
N MET A 297 -21.32 -30.13 -18.10
CA MET A 297 -21.46 -30.03 -16.66
C MET A 297 -22.83 -29.48 -16.31
N TYR A 298 -23.49 -30.06 -15.36
CA TYR A 298 -24.76 -29.62 -14.80
C TYR A 298 -24.63 -29.34 -13.29
N PHE A 299 -25.56 -28.54 -12.75
CA PHE A 299 -25.57 -28.12 -11.37
C PHE A 299 -26.87 -28.59 -10.68
N ASP A 300 -26.75 -29.28 -9.54
CA ASP A 300 -27.84 -29.54 -8.61
C ASP A 300 -27.82 -28.42 -7.56
N ILE A 301 -28.79 -27.52 -7.63
CA ILE A 301 -28.95 -26.40 -6.68
C ILE A 301 -30.07 -26.77 -5.71
N GLN A 302 -29.74 -26.87 -4.42
CA GLN A 302 -30.68 -27.21 -3.36
C GLN A 302 -30.78 -26.09 -2.34
N ILE A 303 -31.98 -25.54 -2.17
CA ILE A 303 -32.29 -24.62 -1.09
C ILE A 303 -32.61 -25.48 0.14
N VAL A 304 -31.80 -25.32 1.20
CA VAL A 304 -31.87 -26.16 2.40
C VAL A 304 -32.78 -25.52 3.46
N ASP A 305 -32.61 -24.24 3.69
CA ASP A 305 -33.38 -23.45 4.65
C ASP A 305 -33.41 -21.98 4.24
N VAL A 306 -34.53 -21.30 4.48
CA VAL A 306 -34.71 -19.87 4.17
C VAL A 306 -35.22 -19.16 5.41
N GLN A 307 -34.43 -18.23 5.91
CA GLN A 307 -34.79 -17.32 7.00
C GLN A 307 -35.08 -15.92 6.45
N GLN A 308 -35.52 -15.02 7.31
CA GLN A 308 -35.87 -13.65 6.90
C GLN A 308 -34.71 -12.94 6.18
N MET A 309 -33.48 -13.06 6.67
CA MET A 309 -32.30 -12.40 6.11
C MET A 309 -31.13 -13.36 5.89
N SER A 310 -31.40 -14.61 5.61
CA SER A 310 -30.37 -15.58 5.22
C SER A 310 -30.95 -16.77 4.47
N VAL A 311 -30.07 -17.43 3.70
CA VAL A 311 -30.36 -18.67 3.01
C VAL A 311 -29.26 -19.69 3.21
N ALA A 312 -29.64 -20.91 3.57
CA ALA A 312 -28.78 -22.08 3.52
C ALA A 312 -29.04 -22.84 2.21
N TYR A 313 -28.01 -23.04 1.43
CA TYR A 313 -28.11 -23.72 0.13
C TYR A 313 -26.89 -24.58 -0.15
N ARG A 314 -27.05 -25.42 -1.16
CA ARG A 314 -25.97 -26.29 -1.65
C ARG A 314 -25.98 -26.32 -3.16
N ILE A 315 -24.80 -26.19 -3.77
CA ILE A 315 -24.59 -26.33 -5.23
C ILE A 315 -23.62 -27.49 -5.45
N ARG A 316 -24.04 -28.48 -6.21
CA ARG A 316 -23.22 -29.63 -6.59
C ARG A 316 -23.03 -29.67 -8.09
N PRO A 317 -21.82 -29.31 -8.58
CA PRO A 317 -21.48 -29.51 -9.97
C PRO A 317 -21.26 -31.00 -10.26
N SER A 318 -21.60 -31.46 -11.44
CA SER A 318 -21.32 -32.84 -11.87
C SER A 318 -19.82 -33.09 -12.18
N LYS A 319 -19.02 -32.02 -12.31
CA LYS A 319 -17.56 -32.06 -12.46
C LYS A 319 -16.92 -31.13 -11.43
N ASN A 320 -16.10 -31.68 -10.55
CA ASN A 320 -15.52 -30.92 -9.44
C ASN A 320 -14.21 -30.21 -9.79
N ASP A 321 -13.61 -30.50 -10.94
CA ASP A 321 -12.34 -29.94 -11.43
C ASP A 321 -12.53 -28.71 -12.32
N LYS A 322 -13.72 -28.45 -12.77
CA LYS A 322 -14.04 -27.29 -13.63
C LYS A 322 -14.47 -26.09 -12.83
N THR A 323 -14.10 -24.91 -13.31
CA THR A 323 -14.50 -23.63 -12.71
C THR A 323 -15.92 -23.24 -13.10
N TYR A 324 -16.59 -22.55 -12.18
CA TYR A 324 -17.94 -22.04 -12.42
C TYR A 324 -18.20 -20.76 -11.62
N CYS A 325 -19.16 -19.98 -12.08
CA CYS A 325 -19.74 -18.85 -11.37
C CYS A 325 -20.96 -19.31 -10.57
N ALA A 326 -21.09 -18.82 -9.33
CA ALA A 326 -22.28 -19.05 -8.51
C ALA A 326 -22.60 -17.78 -7.71
N LEU A 327 -23.84 -17.32 -7.82
CA LEU A 327 -24.32 -16.07 -7.21
C LEU A 327 -25.64 -16.27 -6.52
N VAL A 328 -25.88 -15.48 -5.47
CA VAL A 328 -27.18 -15.29 -4.81
C VAL A 328 -27.44 -13.80 -4.77
N GLN A 329 -28.52 -13.36 -5.42
CA GLN A 329 -28.86 -11.92 -5.51
C GLN A 329 -30.38 -11.72 -5.49
N PRO A 330 -30.85 -10.49 -5.19
CA PRO A 330 -32.26 -10.13 -5.36
C PRO A 330 -32.76 -10.39 -6.79
N TRP A 331 -34.01 -10.84 -6.90
CA TRP A 331 -34.67 -11.14 -8.16
C TRP A 331 -35.87 -10.24 -8.38
N ASP A 332 -36.10 -9.81 -9.59
CA ASP A 332 -37.23 -8.97 -9.99
C ASP A 332 -38.58 -9.72 -10.05
N GLY A 333 -38.53 -11.05 -9.89
CA GLY A 333 -39.71 -11.92 -9.93
C GLY A 333 -40.21 -12.28 -11.32
N VAL A 334 -39.55 -11.81 -12.39
CA VAL A 334 -40.00 -11.98 -13.78
C VAL A 334 -38.93 -12.41 -14.76
N SER A 335 -37.69 -11.99 -14.58
CA SER A 335 -36.58 -12.32 -15.50
C SER A 335 -36.29 -13.81 -15.53
N THR A 336 -36.16 -14.36 -16.74
CA THR A 336 -35.75 -15.75 -16.96
C THR A 336 -34.26 -15.93 -16.57
N LYS A 337 -33.84 -17.17 -16.38
CA LYS A 337 -32.43 -17.47 -16.08
C LYS A 337 -31.46 -17.01 -17.18
N GLU A 338 -31.90 -17.04 -18.44
CA GLU A 338 -31.13 -16.55 -19.58
C GLU A 338 -30.99 -15.02 -19.55
N GLU A 339 -32.08 -14.30 -19.20
CA GLU A 339 -32.05 -12.84 -19.06
C GLU A 339 -31.19 -12.40 -17.88
N VAL A 340 -31.27 -13.10 -16.73
CA VAL A 340 -30.41 -12.86 -15.57
C VAL A 340 -28.94 -13.10 -15.92
N LEU A 341 -28.64 -14.22 -16.62
CA LEU A 341 -27.29 -14.49 -17.11
C LEU A 341 -26.78 -13.35 -18.00
N GLN A 342 -27.61 -12.90 -18.95
CA GLN A 342 -27.21 -11.83 -19.87
C GLN A 342 -26.94 -10.52 -19.13
N GLN A 343 -27.75 -10.14 -18.13
CA GLN A 343 -27.51 -8.96 -17.29
C GLN A 343 -26.16 -9.04 -16.57
N ILE A 344 -25.83 -10.21 -16.01
CA ILE A 344 -24.54 -10.43 -15.34
C ILE A 344 -23.38 -10.29 -16.32
N LEU A 345 -23.49 -10.88 -17.51
CA LEU A 345 -22.45 -10.81 -18.52
C LEU A 345 -22.26 -9.39 -19.05
N ASP A 346 -23.35 -8.68 -19.38
CA ASP A 346 -23.31 -7.32 -19.89
C ASP A 346 -22.65 -6.35 -18.91
N GLU A 347 -22.79 -6.58 -17.61
CA GLU A 347 -22.21 -5.74 -16.56
C GLU A 347 -20.75 -6.15 -16.25
N TRP A 348 -20.44 -7.43 -16.15
CA TRP A 348 -19.21 -7.90 -15.56
C TRP A 348 -18.11 -8.30 -16.56
N GLU A 349 -18.44 -8.75 -17.78
CA GLU A 349 -17.44 -9.07 -18.79
C GLU A 349 -16.64 -7.86 -19.25
N PRO A 350 -17.26 -6.68 -19.56
CA PRO A 350 -16.50 -5.51 -19.97
C PRO A 350 -15.55 -4.98 -18.90
N ARG A 351 -15.84 -5.29 -17.62
CA ARG A 351 -15.02 -4.89 -16.47
C ARG A 351 -13.94 -5.93 -16.10
N GLY A 352 -13.92 -7.07 -16.78
CA GLY A 352 -13.02 -8.18 -16.47
C GLY A 352 -13.36 -8.92 -15.16
N TRP A 353 -14.51 -8.67 -14.55
CA TRP A 353 -14.87 -9.26 -13.25
C TRP A 353 -15.25 -10.73 -13.34
N MET A 354 -15.75 -11.19 -14.48
CA MET A 354 -16.14 -12.59 -14.64
C MET A 354 -15.00 -13.58 -14.35
N SER A 355 -13.76 -13.24 -14.69
CA SER A 355 -12.59 -14.09 -14.41
C SER A 355 -12.29 -14.24 -12.92
N THR A 356 -12.62 -13.21 -12.11
CA THR A 356 -12.44 -13.24 -10.63
C THR A 356 -13.63 -13.88 -9.93
N MET A 357 -14.83 -13.82 -10.50
CA MET A 357 -16.04 -14.37 -9.92
C MET A 357 -16.25 -15.85 -10.26
N ALA A 358 -15.74 -16.32 -11.40
CA ALA A 358 -15.88 -17.70 -11.87
C ALA A 358 -14.75 -18.60 -11.34
N THR A 359 -14.45 -18.54 -10.05
CA THR A 359 -13.34 -19.28 -9.41
C THR A 359 -13.78 -20.50 -8.62
N ASN A 360 -15.08 -20.71 -8.44
CA ASN A 360 -15.60 -21.85 -7.66
C ASN A 360 -15.24 -23.18 -8.32
N LYS A 361 -14.85 -24.16 -7.49
CA LYS A 361 -14.63 -25.57 -7.87
C LYS A 361 -15.25 -26.48 -6.84
N GLY A 362 -15.77 -27.61 -7.27
CA GLY A 362 -16.39 -28.58 -6.36
C GLY A 362 -17.70 -28.07 -5.75
N VAL A 363 -18.09 -28.62 -4.62
CA VAL A 363 -19.37 -28.36 -3.96
C VAL A 363 -19.32 -27.09 -3.14
N ILE A 364 -20.29 -26.18 -3.32
CA ILE A 364 -20.60 -25.12 -2.37
C ILE A 364 -21.65 -25.65 -1.39
N ASP A 365 -21.40 -25.58 -0.10
CA ASP A 365 -22.32 -25.95 0.97
C ASP A 365 -22.34 -24.90 2.07
N CYS A 366 -23.40 -24.11 2.08
CA CYS A 366 -23.66 -23.08 3.07
C CYS A 366 -24.59 -23.53 4.20
N SER A 367 -24.85 -24.83 4.35
CA SER A 367 -25.79 -25.35 5.35
C SER A 367 -25.38 -25.03 6.79
N ALA A 368 -24.09 -25.07 7.09
CA ALA A 368 -23.58 -24.77 8.44
C ALA A 368 -23.33 -23.27 8.69
N LYS A 369 -23.20 -22.48 7.62
CA LYS A 369 -23.01 -21.03 7.67
C LYS A 369 -23.85 -20.39 6.56
N PRO A 370 -25.13 -20.13 6.84
CA PRO A 370 -26.04 -19.53 5.86
C PRO A 370 -25.50 -18.22 5.29
N LYS A 371 -25.78 -18.00 4.03
CA LYS A 371 -25.46 -16.74 3.34
C LYS A 371 -26.40 -15.65 3.86
N LYS A 372 -25.84 -14.54 4.36
CA LYS A 372 -26.63 -13.34 4.72
C LYS A 372 -27.24 -12.74 3.45
N LEU A 373 -28.47 -12.28 3.57
CA LEU A 373 -29.24 -11.60 2.51
C LEU A 373 -29.56 -10.17 2.94
N PRO A 374 -29.65 -9.23 1.99
CA PRO A 374 -29.87 -7.82 2.30
C PRO A 374 -31.28 -7.50 2.79
N ALA A 375 -32.30 -8.35 2.52
CA ALA A 375 -33.66 -8.02 2.90
C ALA A 375 -34.56 -9.23 3.15
N ALA A 376 -35.54 -9.03 4.05
CA ALA A 376 -36.64 -9.92 4.28
C ALA A 376 -37.79 -9.60 3.30
N GLY A 377 -38.72 -10.58 3.07
CA GLY A 377 -39.88 -10.40 2.23
C GLY A 377 -39.58 -10.15 0.76
N MET A 378 -38.39 -10.54 0.29
CA MET A 378 -37.93 -10.33 -1.08
C MET A 378 -37.75 -11.65 -1.83
N ASP A 379 -37.86 -11.57 -3.14
CA ASP A 379 -37.50 -12.67 -4.04
C ASP A 379 -36.01 -12.63 -4.37
N TYR A 380 -35.40 -13.81 -4.41
CA TYR A 380 -33.99 -14.02 -4.71
C TYR A 380 -33.80 -15.15 -5.70
N TYR A 381 -32.67 -15.12 -6.39
CA TYR A 381 -32.21 -16.27 -7.16
C TYR A 381 -30.86 -16.78 -6.67
N ILE A 382 -30.63 -18.07 -6.91
CA ILE A 382 -29.33 -18.72 -6.88
C ILE A 382 -29.05 -19.15 -8.31
N ILE A 383 -28.00 -18.67 -8.94
CA ILE A 383 -27.60 -18.99 -10.29
C ILE A 383 -26.24 -19.67 -10.30
N ALA A 384 -26.05 -20.67 -11.19
CA ALA A 384 -24.79 -21.33 -11.40
C ALA A 384 -24.58 -21.65 -12.88
N PHE A 385 -23.40 -21.37 -13.41
CA PHE A 385 -22.99 -21.68 -14.78
C PHE A 385 -21.48 -21.79 -14.89
N GLY A 386 -21.00 -22.69 -15.78
CA GLY A 386 -19.58 -22.80 -16.10
C GLY A 386 -19.09 -21.58 -16.88
N TYR A 387 -17.91 -21.10 -16.55
CA TYR A 387 -17.30 -19.95 -17.21
C TYR A 387 -15.79 -20.15 -17.35
N ALA A 388 -15.27 -19.93 -18.56
CA ALA A 388 -13.84 -19.91 -18.89
C ALA A 388 -13.61 -18.98 -20.09
N GLY A 389 -13.58 -17.67 -19.84
CA GLY A 389 -13.50 -16.66 -20.88
C GLY A 389 -14.77 -16.50 -21.72
N GLY A 390 -15.86 -17.12 -21.28
CA GLY A 390 -17.20 -17.16 -21.82
C GLY A 390 -17.99 -18.28 -21.13
N VAL A 391 -19.29 -18.32 -21.35
CA VAL A 391 -20.18 -19.33 -20.74
C VAL A 391 -19.94 -20.69 -21.39
N THR A 392 -19.58 -21.69 -20.58
CA THR A 392 -19.20 -23.03 -21.06
C THR A 392 -20.28 -24.10 -20.86
N THR A 393 -21.34 -23.79 -20.10
CA THR A 393 -22.45 -24.73 -19.79
C THR A 393 -23.80 -24.06 -19.98
N ASP A 394 -24.87 -24.86 -19.91
CA ASP A 394 -26.19 -24.28 -19.65
C ASP A 394 -26.20 -23.54 -18.31
N VAL A 395 -27.11 -22.57 -18.18
CA VAL A 395 -27.37 -21.83 -16.94
C VAL A 395 -28.40 -22.55 -16.06
N TYR A 396 -28.15 -22.65 -14.77
CA TYR A 396 -29.01 -23.23 -13.76
C TYR A 396 -29.41 -22.16 -12.76
N MET A 397 -30.68 -22.06 -12.45
CA MET A 397 -31.20 -21.06 -11.52
C MET A 397 -32.33 -21.66 -10.70
N GLU A 398 -32.29 -21.42 -9.39
CA GLU A 398 -33.38 -21.68 -8.47
C GLU A 398 -33.78 -20.36 -7.80
N THR A 399 -35.06 -20.17 -7.60
CA THR A 399 -35.62 -18.96 -6.98
C THR A 399 -36.28 -19.28 -5.65
N PHE A 400 -36.23 -18.32 -4.75
CA PHE A 400 -36.90 -18.43 -3.45
C PHE A 400 -37.34 -17.05 -2.96
N ARG A 401 -38.29 -17.03 -2.03
CA ARG A 401 -38.70 -15.82 -1.33
C ARG A 401 -38.37 -15.95 0.15
N THR A 402 -37.78 -14.93 0.72
CA THR A 402 -37.58 -14.85 2.17
C THR A 402 -38.90 -14.58 2.88
N PRO A 403 -39.09 -15.11 4.12
CA PRO A 403 -40.23 -14.73 4.96
C PRO A 403 -40.31 -13.21 5.14
N GLU A 404 -41.52 -12.70 5.30
CA GLU A 404 -41.74 -11.27 5.54
C GLU A 404 -41.00 -10.81 6.79
N GLY A 405 -40.41 -9.61 6.72
CA GLY A 405 -39.82 -8.91 7.86
C GLY A 405 -40.84 -8.20 8.71
N GLY A 406 -40.35 -7.45 9.69
CA GLY A 406 -41.19 -6.54 10.46
C GLY A 406 -41.71 -5.37 9.64
N SER A 407 -42.72 -4.69 10.20
CA SER A 407 -43.24 -3.44 9.64
C SER A 407 -42.51 -2.25 10.24
N VAL A 408 -42.14 -1.29 9.42
CA VAL A 408 -41.58 0.00 9.88
C VAL A 408 -42.55 0.72 10.82
N GLU A 409 -43.86 0.51 10.65
CA GLU A 409 -44.87 1.11 11.53
C GLU A 409 -44.86 0.53 12.94
N ASP A 410 -44.49 -0.75 13.10
CA ASP A 410 -44.55 -1.48 14.36
C ASP A 410 -43.18 -1.56 15.07
N VAL A 411 -42.09 -1.15 14.42
CA VAL A 411 -40.75 -1.20 15.01
C VAL A 411 -40.64 -0.23 16.19
N GLU A 412 -39.99 -0.68 17.24
CA GLU A 412 -39.58 0.10 18.41
C GLU A 412 -38.06 0.02 18.59
N PHE A 413 -37.51 1.05 19.20
CA PHE A 413 -36.07 1.11 19.50
C PHE A 413 -35.85 1.35 21.00
N ASP A 414 -34.93 0.59 21.62
CA ASP A 414 -34.41 0.88 22.97
C ASP A 414 -33.05 1.58 22.82
N VAL A 415 -32.92 2.78 23.41
CA VAL A 415 -31.71 3.61 23.32
C VAL A 415 -31.16 3.86 24.73
N LYS A 416 -29.89 3.53 24.96
CA LYS A 416 -29.22 3.71 26.25
C LYS A 416 -27.86 4.36 26.08
N ALA A 417 -27.61 5.44 26.80
CA ALA A 417 -26.31 6.08 26.86
C ALA A 417 -25.39 5.42 27.90
N SER A 418 -24.11 5.44 27.61
CA SER A 418 -23.01 5.00 28.49
C SER A 418 -21.76 5.82 28.21
N SER A 419 -20.71 5.63 29.01
CA SER A 419 -19.38 6.26 28.80
C SER A 419 -19.48 7.78 28.57
N ILE A 420 -20.27 8.46 29.42
CA ILE A 420 -20.54 9.89 29.25
C ILE A 420 -19.33 10.69 29.70
N THR A 421 -18.82 11.54 28.81
CA THR A 421 -17.66 12.44 29.01
C THR A 421 -18.08 13.91 28.79
N PRO A 422 -17.22 14.89 28.99
CA PRO A 422 -17.53 16.27 28.64
C PRO A 422 -17.77 16.51 27.15
N TYR A 423 -17.19 15.68 26.29
CA TYR A 423 -17.16 15.92 24.84
C TYR A 423 -17.79 14.82 24.02
N GLY A 424 -18.44 13.86 24.67
CA GLY A 424 -19.08 12.75 23.96
C GLY A 424 -19.73 11.73 24.88
N PHE A 425 -20.45 10.81 24.29
CA PHE A 425 -21.00 9.63 24.95
C PHE A 425 -21.18 8.49 23.95
N THR A 426 -21.20 7.29 24.48
CA THR A 426 -21.58 6.10 23.70
C THR A 426 -23.07 5.85 23.89
N PHE A 427 -23.78 5.45 22.84
CA PHE A 427 -25.15 5.01 22.97
C PHE A 427 -25.41 3.71 22.22
N SER A 428 -26.11 2.80 22.87
CA SER A 428 -26.57 1.55 22.26
C SER A 428 -27.98 1.69 21.74
N ILE A 429 -28.24 1.08 20.59
CA ILE A 429 -29.54 1.02 19.95
C ILE A 429 -29.90 -0.45 19.77
N THR A 430 -31.08 -0.83 20.23
CA THR A 430 -31.62 -2.17 20.03
C THR A 430 -32.95 -2.07 19.32
N PRO A 431 -33.05 -2.42 18.02
CA PRO A 431 -34.33 -2.49 17.33
C PRO A 431 -35.13 -3.69 17.81
N SER A 432 -36.45 -3.58 17.89
CA SER A 432 -37.36 -4.69 18.18
C SER A 432 -37.43 -5.72 17.05
N ASP A 433 -37.03 -5.32 15.84
CA ASP A 433 -37.01 -6.18 14.65
C ASP A 433 -35.70 -5.90 13.84
N PRO A 434 -34.82 -6.91 13.69
CA PRO A 434 -33.56 -6.76 12.97
C PRO A 434 -33.69 -6.76 11.44
N THR A 435 -34.90 -6.83 10.91
CA THR A 435 -35.13 -6.72 9.46
C THR A 435 -35.36 -5.28 8.99
N ILE A 436 -35.48 -4.33 9.93
CA ILE A 436 -35.69 -2.92 9.63
C ILE A 436 -34.36 -2.16 9.62
N TYR A 437 -34.06 -1.57 8.49
CA TYR A 437 -32.90 -0.70 8.37
C TYR A 437 -33.17 0.67 8.99
N TYR A 438 -32.12 1.24 9.57
CA TYR A 438 -32.20 2.56 10.20
C TYR A 438 -30.85 3.31 10.14
N LEU A 439 -30.92 4.60 10.28
CA LEU A 439 -29.83 5.47 10.65
C LEU A 439 -30.11 6.11 12.00
N ALA A 440 -29.06 6.51 12.71
CA ALA A 440 -29.20 7.15 13.99
C ALA A 440 -28.06 8.14 14.24
N SER A 441 -28.37 9.25 14.92
CA SER A 441 -27.37 10.21 15.33
C SER A 441 -27.83 10.94 16.60
N ALA A 442 -26.87 11.62 17.25
CA ALA A 442 -27.12 12.48 18.40
C ALA A 442 -27.01 13.96 18.00
N CYS A 443 -27.90 14.81 18.49
CA CYS A 443 -27.87 16.24 18.26
C CYS A 443 -28.50 17.02 19.43
N LEU A 444 -28.36 18.35 19.41
CA LEU A 444 -29.12 19.21 20.31
C LEU A 444 -30.59 19.22 19.90
N LYS A 445 -31.48 19.32 20.89
CA LYS A 445 -32.92 19.33 20.63
C LYS A 445 -33.34 20.50 19.72
N GLU A 446 -32.74 21.66 19.90
CA GLU A 446 -33.00 22.86 19.09
C GLU A 446 -32.45 22.76 17.65
N GLU A 447 -31.48 21.87 17.41
CA GLU A 447 -30.91 21.63 16.07
C GLU A 447 -31.73 20.62 15.27
N TYR A 448 -32.53 19.76 15.94
CA TYR A 448 -33.31 18.76 15.26
C TYR A 448 -34.48 19.37 14.49
N ASN A 449 -34.38 19.32 13.19
CA ASN A 449 -35.45 19.68 12.27
C ASN A 449 -35.81 18.46 11.43
N GLN A 450 -36.90 17.81 11.80
CA GLN A 450 -37.29 16.54 11.18
C GLN A 450 -37.45 16.63 9.65
N GLU A 451 -38.10 17.68 9.14
CA GLU A 451 -38.30 17.83 7.69
C GLU A 451 -36.96 18.01 6.93
N LYS A 452 -36.08 18.83 7.50
CA LYS A 452 -34.75 19.05 6.95
C LYS A 452 -33.93 17.76 6.96
N PHE A 453 -33.88 17.05 8.09
CA PHE A 453 -33.07 15.84 8.26
C PHE A 453 -33.60 14.71 7.36
N ILE A 454 -34.92 14.49 7.25
CA ILE A 454 -35.49 13.53 6.30
C ILE A 454 -34.99 13.83 4.88
N LYS A 455 -35.03 15.10 4.47
CA LYS A 455 -34.59 15.50 3.13
C LYS A 455 -33.09 15.22 2.91
N GLU A 456 -32.24 15.53 3.91
CA GLU A 456 -30.80 15.29 3.85
C GLU A 456 -30.48 13.80 3.82
N ASP A 457 -31.13 13.00 4.67
CA ASP A 457 -30.92 11.55 4.74
C ASP A 457 -31.39 10.83 3.46
N ASN A 458 -32.53 11.22 2.90
CA ASN A 458 -33.00 10.70 1.62
C ASN A 458 -32.03 11.06 0.48
N ALA A 459 -31.51 12.29 0.45
CA ALA A 459 -30.53 12.70 -0.54
C ALA A 459 -29.18 11.95 -0.39
N ALA A 460 -28.78 11.66 0.84
CA ALA A 460 -27.59 10.84 1.12
C ALA A 460 -27.80 9.40 0.62
N PHE A 461 -28.96 8.81 0.86
CA PHE A 461 -29.28 7.48 0.33
C PHE A 461 -29.24 7.45 -1.20
N ASP A 462 -29.89 8.42 -1.87
CA ASP A 462 -29.92 8.53 -3.34
C ASP A 462 -28.50 8.66 -3.91
N HIS A 463 -27.63 9.39 -3.20
CA HIS A 463 -26.21 9.49 -3.56
C HIS A 463 -25.49 8.13 -3.44
N TYR A 464 -25.65 7.42 -2.33
CA TYR A 464 -25.04 6.09 -2.14
C TYR A 464 -25.53 5.07 -3.16
N LEU A 465 -26.83 5.03 -3.44
CA LEU A 465 -27.42 4.16 -4.47
C LEU A 465 -26.83 4.48 -5.84
N THR A 466 -26.75 5.77 -6.21
CA THR A 466 -26.15 6.20 -7.48
C THR A 466 -24.68 5.75 -7.58
N LYS A 467 -23.89 5.95 -6.52
CA LYS A 467 -22.47 5.53 -6.49
C LYS A 467 -22.32 4.01 -6.56
N SER A 468 -23.16 3.27 -5.87
CA SER A 468 -23.17 1.79 -5.95
C SER A 468 -23.48 1.32 -7.36
N GLN A 469 -24.46 1.94 -8.03
CA GLN A 469 -24.87 1.60 -9.40
C GLN A 469 -23.88 2.08 -10.47
N GLU A 470 -23.15 3.17 -10.25
CA GLU A 470 -22.01 3.54 -11.09
C GLU A 470 -20.90 2.49 -11.03
N PHE A 471 -20.68 1.90 -9.86
CA PHE A 471 -19.73 0.81 -9.67
C PHE A 471 -20.23 -0.52 -10.22
N ASN A 472 -21.49 -0.89 -9.99
CA ASN A 472 -22.13 -2.11 -10.49
C ASN A 472 -23.62 -1.83 -10.70
N SER A 473 -24.06 -1.75 -11.95
CA SER A 473 -25.45 -1.38 -12.30
C SER A 473 -26.49 -2.34 -11.75
N LEU A 474 -26.11 -3.54 -11.35
CA LEU A 474 -26.99 -4.54 -10.75
C LEU A 474 -27.26 -4.31 -9.25
N TYR A 475 -26.61 -3.31 -8.63
CA TYR A 475 -26.87 -2.99 -7.21
C TYR A 475 -28.30 -2.52 -6.97
N THR A 476 -28.93 -3.12 -5.98
CA THR A 476 -30.31 -2.82 -5.59
C THR A 476 -30.39 -1.87 -4.40
N VAL A 477 -31.58 -1.33 -4.14
CA VAL A 477 -31.90 -0.57 -2.93
C VAL A 477 -31.55 -1.37 -1.67
N ALA A 478 -31.95 -2.64 -1.61
CA ALA A 478 -31.70 -3.51 -0.46
C ALA A 478 -30.21 -3.74 -0.20
N GLU A 479 -29.40 -3.96 -1.23
CA GLU A 479 -27.94 -4.12 -1.11
C GLU A 479 -27.27 -2.81 -0.67
N THR A 480 -27.75 -1.67 -1.15
CA THR A 480 -27.28 -0.35 -0.70
C THR A 480 -27.61 -0.12 0.77
N LEU A 481 -28.81 -0.50 1.22
CA LEU A 481 -29.17 -0.45 2.63
C LEU A 481 -28.26 -1.35 3.49
N ASP A 482 -28.01 -2.61 3.06
CA ASP A 482 -27.14 -3.55 3.81
C ASP A 482 -25.69 -3.06 3.89
N GLN A 483 -25.24 -2.29 2.91
CA GLN A 483 -23.88 -1.76 2.87
C GLN A 483 -23.66 -0.52 3.73
N TYR A 484 -24.62 0.39 3.81
CA TYR A 484 -24.41 1.73 4.38
C TYR A 484 -25.24 2.03 5.63
N TYR A 485 -26.21 1.18 5.99
CA TYR A 485 -27.14 1.43 7.09
C TYR A 485 -27.19 0.27 8.09
N TYR A 486 -27.74 0.51 9.25
CA TYR A 486 -27.84 -0.47 10.32
C TYR A 486 -29.17 -1.19 10.30
N ASN A 487 -29.18 -2.45 10.71
CA ASN A 487 -30.42 -3.23 10.90
C ASN A 487 -30.40 -4.12 12.15
N ASP A 488 -29.30 -4.13 12.87
CA ASP A 488 -29.11 -4.92 14.10
C ASP A 488 -28.73 -4.01 15.29
N ILE A 489 -28.36 -4.61 16.40
CA ILE A 489 -27.90 -3.88 17.59
C ILE A 489 -26.62 -3.11 17.26
N GLN A 490 -26.63 -1.82 17.51
CA GLN A 490 -25.49 -0.95 17.31
C GLN A 490 -25.04 -0.29 18.61
N VAL A 491 -23.73 -0.02 18.68
CA VAL A 491 -23.11 0.81 19.71
C VAL A 491 -22.36 1.92 18.99
N LEU A 492 -22.89 3.14 19.09
CA LEU A 492 -22.41 4.30 18.37
C LEU A 492 -21.78 5.33 19.32
N ASN A 493 -20.82 6.07 18.82
CA ASN A 493 -20.16 7.14 19.57
C ASN A 493 -20.65 8.50 19.05
N ALA A 494 -21.17 9.31 19.95
CA ALA A 494 -21.36 10.74 19.73
C ALA A 494 -20.15 11.48 20.28
N SER A 495 -19.42 12.22 19.47
CA SER A 495 -18.18 12.94 19.84
C SER A 495 -18.20 14.37 19.29
N GLY A 496 -17.29 15.22 19.76
CA GLY A 496 -17.25 16.64 19.39
C GLY A 496 -18.36 17.48 20.06
N LEU A 497 -18.92 16.99 21.13
CA LEU A 497 -20.05 17.59 21.84
C LEU A 497 -19.60 18.70 22.81
N GLN A 498 -20.56 19.54 23.23
CA GLN A 498 -20.32 20.58 24.20
C GLN A 498 -20.43 20.04 25.64
N PRO A 499 -19.56 20.47 26.56
CA PRO A 499 -19.65 20.06 27.97
C PRO A 499 -20.96 20.54 28.66
N ASN A 500 -21.41 19.76 29.66
CA ASN A 500 -22.59 20.04 30.48
C ASN A 500 -23.87 20.31 29.64
N THR A 501 -23.99 19.66 28.50
CA THR A 501 -25.07 19.91 27.54
C THR A 501 -25.88 18.64 27.34
N GLU A 502 -27.20 18.81 27.25
CA GLU A 502 -28.14 17.71 27.06
C GLU A 502 -28.36 17.42 25.57
N TYR A 503 -28.26 16.14 25.24
CA TYR A 503 -28.40 15.65 23.87
C TYR A 503 -29.55 14.67 23.74
N MET A 504 -30.24 14.76 22.62
CA MET A 504 -31.19 13.78 22.14
C MET A 504 -30.54 12.83 21.13
N VAL A 505 -31.13 11.66 20.96
CA VAL A 505 -30.84 10.77 19.85
C VAL A 505 -32.07 10.71 18.95
N TYR A 506 -31.88 10.81 17.65
CA TYR A 506 -32.92 10.52 16.68
C TYR A 506 -32.57 9.27 15.88
N ILE A 507 -33.61 8.56 15.47
CA ILE A 507 -33.52 7.36 14.62
C ILE A 507 -34.51 7.53 13.49
N HIS A 508 -34.05 7.36 12.26
CA HIS A 508 -34.88 7.29 11.08
C HIS A 508 -34.92 5.87 10.55
N ALA A 509 -36.05 5.20 10.65
CA ALA A 509 -36.29 3.90 10.04
C ALA A 509 -36.58 4.05 8.56
N LEU A 510 -36.03 3.16 7.74
CA LEU A 510 -35.99 3.27 6.30
C LEU A 510 -36.92 2.26 5.63
N ASP A 511 -37.56 2.67 4.55
CA ASP A 511 -38.36 1.79 3.71
C ASP A 511 -37.44 0.92 2.83
N ILE A 512 -37.61 -0.38 2.88
CA ILE A 512 -36.79 -1.36 2.18
C ILE A 512 -36.88 -1.28 0.64
N LYS A 513 -37.92 -0.68 0.11
CA LYS A 513 -38.18 -0.58 -1.33
C LYS A 513 -37.59 0.69 -1.93
N THR A 514 -37.61 1.76 -1.17
CA THR A 514 -37.17 3.08 -1.63
C THR A 514 -35.83 3.52 -1.03
N GLY A 515 -35.46 2.95 0.12
CA GLY A 515 -34.31 3.38 0.91
C GLY A 515 -34.53 4.68 1.67
N HIS A 516 -35.67 5.31 1.50
CA HIS A 516 -36.00 6.60 2.11
C HIS A 516 -36.57 6.45 3.51
N VAL A 517 -36.53 7.53 4.28
CA VAL A 517 -37.08 7.60 5.63
C VAL A 517 -38.56 7.36 5.61
N ALA A 518 -39.03 6.33 6.30
CA ALA A 518 -40.41 5.96 6.45
C ALA A 518 -41.00 6.40 7.80
N LYS A 519 -40.19 6.31 8.88
CA LYS A 519 -40.64 6.65 10.23
C LYS A 519 -39.50 7.27 11.05
N CYS A 520 -39.81 8.27 11.84
CA CYS A 520 -38.84 8.97 12.69
C CYS A 520 -39.13 8.69 14.16
N PHE A 521 -38.07 8.51 14.94
CA PHE A 521 -38.09 8.35 16.38
C PHE A 521 -37.16 9.38 17.02
N THR A 522 -37.60 9.93 18.13
CA THR A 522 -36.79 10.87 18.91
C THR A 522 -36.74 10.45 20.36
N PHE A 523 -35.55 10.40 20.94
CA PHE A 523 -35.30 10.06 22.31
C PHE A 523 -34.73 11.31 22.98
N GLU A 524 -35.55 12.03 23.72
CA GLU A 524 -35.15 13.26 24.40
C GLU A 524 -34.30 12.94 25.63
N ALA A 525 -33.35 13.82 25.95
CA ALA A 525 -32.51 13.73 27.14
C ALA A 525 -31.81 12.39 27.33
N VAL A 526 -31.32 11.77 26.24
CA VAL A 526 -30.64 10.47 26.28
C VAL A 526 -29.36 10.56 27.10
N ALA A 527 -28.60 11.64 26.94
CA ALA A 527 -27.40 11.91 27.72
C ALA A 527 -27.21 13.40 27.97
N ARG A 528 -26.71 13.72 29.15
CA ARG A 528 -26.10 15.02 29.40
C ARG A 528 -24.59 14.82 29.55
N THR A 529 -23.80 15.44 28.67
CA THR A 529 -22.33 15.43 28.79
C THR A 529 -21.92 15.99 30.17
N THR A 530 -20.85 15.46 30.71
CA THR A 530 -20.36 15.93 32.02
C THR A 530 -19.76 17.34 31.94
N THR A 531 -19.56 17.98 33.05
CA THR A 531 -18.68 19.15 33.12
C THR A 531 -17.23 18.70 32.92
N VAL A 532 -16.39 19.60 32.43
CA VAL A 532 -14.95 19.33 32.35
C VAL A 532 -14.39 19.16 33.76
N GLY A 533 -13.68 18.07 33.99
CA GLY A 533 -13.01 17.77 35.25
C GLY A 533 -11.90 18.81 35.58
N THR A 534 -11.48 18.83 36.81
CA THR A 534 -10.47 19.78 37.28
C THR A 534 -9.04 19.23 37.20
N VAL A 535 -8.86 17.94 36.93
CA VAL A 535 -7.56 17.30 36.79
C VAL A 535 -7.13 17.38 35.31
N ASN A 536 -6.25 18.33 35.05
CA ASN A 536 -5.79 18.60 33.68
C ASN A 536 -4.30 18.29 33.62
N PRO A 537 -3.91 17.12 33.07
CA PRO A 537 -2.51 16.77 32.97
C PRO A 537 -1.79 17.71 31.99
N THR A 538 -0.48 17.82 32.14
CA THR A 538 0.41 18.42 31.17
C THR A 538 1.43 17.38 30.74
N ILE A 539 1.80 17.40 29.48
CA ILE A 539 2.78 16.48 28.88
C ILE A 539 4.14 17.17 28.91
N LYS A 540 5.19 16.42 29.22
CA LYS A 540 6.55 16.90 29.20
C LYS A 540 7.43 15.89 28.47
N VAL A 541 8.10 16.34 27.43
CA VAL A 541 9.07 15.54 26.71
C VAL A 541 10.30 15.32 27.60
N VAL A 542 10.68 14.07 27.81
CA VAL A 542 11.87 13.65 28.56
C VAL A 542 13.07 13.57 27.64
N GLY A 543 12.90 13.00 26.44
CA GLY A 543 13.95 12.88 25.45
C GLY A 543 13.53 12.04 24.25
N TYR A 544 14.40 12.01 23.26
CA TYR A 544 14.30 11.19 22.04
C TYR A 544 15.52 10.30 21.94
N TYR A 545 15.34 9.03 21.62
CA TYR A 545 16.41 8.02 21.60
C TYR A 545 16.31 7.23 20.30
N SER A 546 17.48 6.79 19.78
CA SER A 546 17.48 5.96 18.56
C SER A 546 17.03 4.55 18.85
N GLY A 547 16.08 4.04 18.09
CA GLY A 547 15.65 2.65 18.16
C GLY A 547 16.71 1.65 17.67
N ASP A 548 17.75 2.12 16.97
CA ASP A 548 18.90 1.31 16.50
C ASP A 548 19.97 1.11 17.57
N ASP A 549 20.09 2.02 18.54
CA ASP A 549 21.15 2.05 19.57
C ASP A 549 20.84 1.08 20.74
N GLU A 550 20.53 -0.18 20.49
CA GLU A 550 20.11 -1.14 21.51
C GLU A 550 18.83 -0.72 22.29
N ALA A 551 18.16 0.38 21.89
CA ALA A 551 16.95 0.84 22.54
C ALA A 551 15.82 -0.19 22.40
N GLY A 552 15.72 -0.84 21.24
CA GLY A 552 14.79 -1.94 21.02
C GLY A 552 14.99 -3.08 22.01
N SER A 553 16.24 -3.39 22.37
CA SER A 553 16.57 -4.45 23.32
C SER A 553 16.11 -4.14 24.75
N VAL A 554 16.05 -2.86 25.12
CA VAL A 554 15.50 -2.41 26.41
C VAL A 554 14.04 -2.83 26.57
N PHE A 555 13.28 -2.82 25.48
CA PHE A 555 11.85 -3.19 25.41
C PHE A 555 11.61 -4.61 24.88
N GLY A 556 12.65 -5.29 24.34
CA GLY A 556 12.50 -6.55 23.63
C GLY A 556 11.69 -6.42 22.32
N ALA A 557 11.86 -5.31 21.61
CA ALA A 557 11.04 -4.94 20.45
C ALA A 557 11.87 -4.39 19.27
N GLU A 558 13.05 -4.95 19.04
CA GLU A 558 14.02 -4.50 18.02
C GLU A 558 13.41 -4.44 16.60
N GLU A 559 12.51 -5.37 16.28
CA GLU A 559 11.86 -5.42 14.96
C GLU A 559 10.99 -4.19 14.65
N VAL A 560 10.46 -3.54 15.67
CA VAL A 560 9.54 -2.39 15.51
C VAL A 560 10.21 -1.05 15.78
N THR A 561 11.38 -1.03 16.40
CA THR A 561 12.13 0.20 16.73
C THR A 561 13.23 0.51 15.73
N ALA A 562 13.68 -0.46 14.92
CA ALA A 562 14.77 -0.27 13.96
C ALA A 562 14.45 0.86 12.97
N GLY A 563 15.40 1.79 12.80
CA GLY A 563 15.24 2.98 11.94
C GLY A 563 14.29 4.06 12.49
N LYS A 564 13.77 3.90 13.70
CA LYS A 564 12.81 4.82 14.32
C LYS A 564 13.41 5.55 15.52
N ALA A 565 12.73 6.61 15.96
CA ALA A 565 13.01 7.26 17.24
C ALA A 565 12.08 6.74 18.34
N ILE A 566 12.55 6.70 19.56
CA ILE A 566 11.74 6.47 20.74
C ILE A 566 11.59 7.81 21.48
N ALA A 567 10.41 8.40 21.40
CA ALA A 567 10.05 9.59 22.17
C ALA A 567 9.55 9.17 23.55
N VAL A 568 10.13 9.74 24.58
CA VAL A 568 9.73 9.49 25.96
C VAL A 568 9.05 10.74 26.52
N VAL A 569 7.83 10.56 27.02
CA VAL A 569 7.10 11.64 27.69
C VAL A 569 6.73 11.24 29.10
N THR A 570 6.57 12.24 29.95
CA THR A 570 6.02 12.11 31.30
C THR A 570 4.90 13.12 31.52
N TYR A 571 4.17 12.99 32.59
CA TYR A 571 2.99 13.79 32.86
C TYR A 571 3.10 14.48 34.23
N GLU A 572 2.59 15.70 34.28
CA GLU A 572 2.49 16.52 35.51
C GLU A 572 1.03 16.91 35.74
N ASN A 573 0.68 17.42 36.95
CA ASN A 573 -0.65 17.92 37.33
C ASN A 573 -1.77 16.86 37.30
N PHE A 574 -1.44 15.61 37.54
CA PHE A 574 -2.39 14.50 37.57
C PHE A 574 -2.55 13.83 38.94
N GLU A 575 -2.03 14.40 40.03
CA GLU A 575 -1.94 13.79 41.37
C GLU A 575 -3.32 13.43 41.96
N LYS A 576 -4.39 14.03 41.44
CA LYS A 576 -5.77 13.75 41.82
C LYS A 576 -6.49 12.82 40.84
N ALA A 577 -5.81 12.33 39.80
CA ALA A 577 -6.37 11.41 38.86
C ALA A 577 -6.64 10.04 39.51
N ALA A 578 -7.71 9.40 39.08
CA ALA A 578 -7.95 7.98 39.25
C ALA A 578 -7.37 7.19 38.09
N GLU A 579 -7.42 7.78 36.90
CA GLU A 579 -6.90 7.21 35.65
C GLU A 579 -6.24 8.28 34.79
N LEU A 580 -5.18 7.91 34.09
CA LEU A 580 -4.48 8.75 33.13
C LEU A 580 -4.37 8.00 31.80
N TYR A 581 -4.84 8.60 30.73
CA TYR A 581 -4.82 8.05 29.40
C TYR A 581 -3.90 8.85 28.49
N SER A 582 -3.21 8.17 27.59
CA SER A 582 -2.34 8.80 26.63
C SER A 582 -2.43 8.13 25.25
N PHE A 583 -2.12 8.91 24.25
CA PHE A 583 -2.10 8.49 22.84
C PHE A 583 -1.13 9.36 22.04
N VAL A 584 -0.72 8.90 20.85
CA VAL A 584 0.10 9.69 19.93
C VAL A 584 -0.53 9.65 18.54
N ILE A 585 -0.57 10.80 17.88
CA ILE A 585 -1.07 10.96 16.51
C ILE A 585 0.10 11.28 15.60
N ASN A 586 0.19 10.59 14.47
CA ASN A 586 1.15 10.91 13.40
C ASN A 586 0.67 12.15 12.62
N GLY A 587 1.58 13.09 12.38
CA GLY A 587 1.29 14.31 11.62
C GLY A 587 1.22 14.13 10.10
N ASP A 588 1.62 12.96 9.59
CA ASP A 588 1.72 12.71 8.14
C ASP A 588 0.39 12.84 7.37
N GLY A 589 0.40 13.75 6.41
CA GLY A 589 -0.65 13.86 5.38
C GLY A 589 -1.95 14.56 5.79
N ASN A 590 -2.08 14.95 7.05
CA ASN A 590 -3.14 15.81 7.53
C ASN A 590 -2.52 17.15 7.93
N ASP A 591 -3.18 18.25 7.58
CA ASP A 591 -2.78 19.59 8.00
C ASP A 591 -3.10 19.78 9.50
N PHE A 592 -2.34 19.06 10.34
CA PHE A 592 -2.42 19.14 11.81
C PHE A 592 -1.44 20.16 12.39
N SER A 593 -0.87 21.04 11.57
CA SER A 593 0.10 22.05 11.99
C SER A 593 -0.40 22.93 13.15
N ASP A 594 -1.72 23.00 13.35
CA ASP A 594 -2.37 23.81 14.38
C ASP A 594 -3.21 23.00 15.39
N LEU A 595 -2.84 21.75 15.70
CA LEU A 595 -3.60 20.94 16.69
C LEU A 595 -3.77 21.66 18.04
N ASN A 596 -2.87 22.54 18.41
CA ASN A 596 -2.98 23.35 19.60
C ASN A 596 -4.12 24.38 19.54
N GLU A 597 -4.55 24.77 18.34
CA GLU A 597 -5.62 25.75 18.13
C GLU A 597 -7.01 25.10 18.07
N PHE A 598 -7.09 23.77 17.85
CA PHE A 598 -8.37 23.08 17.79
C PHE A 598 -9.06 23.07 19.18
N PRO A 599 -10.37 23.33 19.22
CA PRO A 599 -11.17 23.13 20.44
C PRO A 599 -11.07 21.67 20.93
N ASP A 600 -11.13 21.47 22.25
CA ASP A 600 -11.11 20.11 22.83
C ASP A 600 -12.20 19.20 22.22
N ALA A 601 -13.38 19.72 21.95
CA ALA A 601 -14.45 18.97 21.29
C ALA A 601 -14.02 18.40 19.91
N THR A 602 -13.34 19.20 19.09
CA THR A 602 -12.80 18.75 17.79
C THR A 602 -11.75 17.67 17.97
N MET A 603 -10.84 17.82 18.96
CA MET A 603 -9.84 16.80 19.26
C MET A 603 -10.47 15.47 19.71
N TRP A 604 -11.51 15.53 20.54
CA TRP A 604 -12.26 14.34 20.94
C TRP A 604 -12.96 13.68 19.76
N GLN A 605 -13.45 14.45 18.78
CA GLN A 605 -14.02 13.92 17.55
C GLN A 605 -12.97 13.22 16.68
N LEU A 606 -11.83 13.88 16.45
CA LEU A 606 -10.72 13.33 15.66
C LEU A 606 -10.16 12.04 16.26
N THR A 607 -10.15 11.93 17.59
CA THR A 607 -9.59 10.77 18.29
C THR A 607 -10.62 9.71 18.70
N SER A 608 -11.89 9.86 18.33
CA SER A 608 -12.99 8.98 18.77
C SER A 608 -12.84 7.52 18.33
N GLY A 609 -12.12 7.26 17.23
CA GLY A 609 -11.85 5.92 16.72
C GLY A 609 -10.57 5.27 17.23
N PHE A 610 -9.74 6.00 18.00
CA PHE A 610 -8.45 5.50 18.47
C PHE A 610 -8.53 4.83 19.84
N LYS A 611 -7.65 3.84 20.04
CA LYS A 611 -7.52 3.14 21.30
C LYS A 611 -6.51 3.85 22.20
N TRP A 612 -6.99 4.55 23.21
CA TRP A 612 -6.15 5.21 24.21
C TRP A 612 -5.47 4.21 25.15
N GLY A 613 -4.18 4.42 25.40
CA GLY A 613 -3.41 3.64 26.36
C GLY A 613 -3.59 4.15 27.79
N LEU A 614 -3.82 3.24 28.75
CA LEU A 614 -3.81 3.58 30.18
C LEU A 614 -2.36 3.76 30.64
N CYS A 615 -2.04 4.96 31.17
CA CYS A 615 -0.73 5.27 31.70
C CYS A 615 -0.68 4.99 33.22
N PRO A 616 0.33 4.27 33.74
CA PRO A 616 0.44 3.99 35.15
C PRO A 616 0.66 5.25 36.00
N LEU A 617 -0.19 5.53 37.00
CA LEU A 617 -0.06 6.70 37.85
C LEU A 617 1.20 6.70 38.75
N ASN A 618 1.74 5.52 39.06
CA ASN A 618 2.96 5.35 39.84
C ASN A 618 4.26 5.37 39.00
N ALA A 619 4.13 5.33 37.68
CA ALA A 619 5.22 5.44 36.73
C ALA A 619 4.69 6.16 35.46
N PRO A 620 4.41 7.47 35.54
CA PRO A 620 3.68 8.20 34.52
C PRO A 620 4.55 8.53 33.32
N TYR A 621 4.95 7.49 32.61
CA TYR A 621 5.74 7.58 31.39
C TYR A 621 5.05 6.86 30.25
N SER A 622 5.16 7.42 29.05
CA SER A 622 4.81 6.76 27.80
C SER A 622 6.00 6.76 26.85
N PHE A 623 6.15 5.68 26.12
CA PHE A 623 7.23 5.45 25.16
C PHE A 623 6.60 5.27 23.78
N TYR A 624 6.88 6.19 22.86
CA TYR A 624 6.30 6.21 21.52
C TYR A 624 7.36 5.96 20.48
N VAL A 625 7.14 5.01 19.60
CA VAL A 625 7.97 4.78 18.42
C VAL A 625 7.46 5.68 17.30
N ILE A 626 8.26 6.67 16.93
CA ILE A 626 7.92 7.68 15.92
C ILE A 626 8.98 7.74 14.83
N ASP A 627 8.66 8.32 13.70
CA ASP A 627 9.62 8.55 12.62
C ASP A 627 10.54 9.73 12.92
N TRP A 628 11.82 9.63 12.52
CA TRP A 628 12.75 10.76 12.59
C TRP A 628 12.29 11.88 11.65
N SER A 629 12.48 13.12 12.10
CA SER A 629 12.16 14.34 11.34
C SER A 629 10.68 14.47 10.94
N ASN A 630 9.81 13.64 11.51
CA ASN A 630 8.38 13.71 11.34
C ASN A 630 7.69 14.21 12.62
N GLU A 631 6.86 15.25 12.52
CA GLU A 631 6.14 15.80 13.64
C GLU A 631 4.96 14.90 14.02
N CYS A 632 4.93 14.50 15.30
CA CYS A 632 3.83 13.78 15.93
C CYS A 632 3.28 14.60 17.09
N PHE A 633 2.08 14.25 17.59
CA PHE A 633 1.47 14.92 18.72
C PHE A 633 1.13 13.91 19.80
N ALA A 634 1.73 14.07 20.98
CA ALA A 634 1.31 13.35 22.16
C ALA A 634 0.06 14.01 22.75
N LEU A 635 -0.91 13.18 23.09
CA LEU A 635 -2.19 13.58 23.69
C LEU A 635 -2.35 12.87 25.03
N ALA A 636 -2.93 13.54 26.02
CA ALA A 636 -3.26 12.91 27.29
C ALA A 636 -4.48 13.55 27.94
N TYR A 637 -5.24 12.75 28.71
CA TYR A 637 -6.28 13.25 29.59
C TYR A 637 -6.33 12.42 30.88
N ALA A 638 -6.85 13.03 31.92
CA ALA A 638 -7.05 12.35 33.18
C ALA A 638 -8.53 12.25 33.56
N VAL A 639 -8.88 11.18 34.26
CA VAL A 639 -10.18 10.99 34.89
C VAL A 639 -9.97 11.06 36.41
N ASP A 640 -10.76 11.88 37.09
CA ASP A 640 -10.69 11.99 38.55
C ASP A 640 -11.48 10.87 39.27
N LYS A 641 -11.45 10.88 40.61
CA LYS A 641 -12.13 9.87 41.43
C LYS A 641 -13.65 9.88 41.34
N ASP A 642 -14.22 10.97 40.86
CA ASP A 642 -15.65 11.12 40.60
C ASP A 642 -16.03 10.74 39.18
N GLY A 643 -15.08 10.24 38.37
CA GLY A 643 -15.25 9.85 36.98
C GLY A 643 -15.29 11.03 36.01
N MET A 644 -14.87 12.23 36.45
CA MET A 644 -14.90 13.41 35.59
C MET A 644 -13.63 13.50 34.75
N THR A 645 -13.81 13.59 33.44
CA THR A 645 -12.72 13.74 32.46
C THR A 645 -12.25 15.19 32.38
N GLY A 646 -10.95 15.42 32.54
CA GLY A 646 -10.31 16.71 32.39
C GLY A 646 -10.12 17.15 30.94
N ARG A 647 -9.44 18.27 30.75
CA ARG A 647 -9.05 18.73 29.39
C ARG A 647 -7.98 17.83 28.78
N MET A 648 -7.95 17.79 27.48
CA MET A 648 -6.93 17.08 26.74
C MET A 648 -5.64 17.91 26.68
N ALA A 649 -4.56 17.37 27.22
CA ALA A 649 -3.21 17.90 27.04
C ALA A 649 -2.68 17.51 25.66
N ARG A 650 -1.83 18.35 25.10
CA ARG A 650 -1.22 18.19 23.76
C ARG A 650 0.22 18.65 23.83
N GLU A 651 1.11 17.91 23.20
CA GLU A 651 2.53 18.27 23.09
C GLU A 651 3.06 17.80 21.75
N SER A 652 3.76 18.68 21.03
CA SER A 652 4.43 18.34 19.77
C SER A 652 5.67 17.50 20.07
N LEU A 653 5.86 16.44 19.31
CA LEU A 653 7.01 15.54 19.34
C LEU A 653 7.70 15.61 17.99
N LEU A 654 8.92 16.11 17.97
CA LEU A 654 9.77 16.11 16.79
C LEU A 654 11.15 15.58 17.16
N ALA A 655 11.40 14.32 16.79
CA ALA A 655 12.71 13.70 16.95
C ALA A 655 13.62 14.11 15.80
N THR A 656 14.79 14.66 16.11
CA THR A 656 15.81 15.03 15.13
C THR A 656 17.17 14.51 15.58
N ALA A 657 18.15 14.44 14.69
CA ALA A 657 19.51 14.07 15.06
C ALA A 657 20.12 15.00 16.10
N GLU A 658 19.69 16.27 16.14
CA GLU A 658 20.22 17.29 17.06
C GLU A 658 19.72 17.11 18.50
N ASN A 659 18.51 16.53 18.68
CA ASN A 659 17.92 16.33 20.01
C ASN A 659 17.93 14.87 20.47
N LYS A 660 18.67 14.01 19.77
CA LYS A 660 18.92 12.61 20.14
C LYS A 660 19.63 12.52 21.48
N GLY A 661 19.04 11.83 22.43
CA GLY A 661 19.60 11.59 23.76
C GLY A 661 20.50 10.35 23.83
N ASP A 662 21.23 10.22 24.94
CA ASP A 662 22.08 9.07 25.24
C ASP A 662 21.22 7.86 25.63
N ILE A 663 21.40 6.73 24.95
CA ILE A 663 20.67 5.48 25.21
C ILE A 663 20.80 4.99 26.66
N GLU A 664 21.92 5.29 27.34
CA GLU A 664 22.12 4.93 28.75
C GLU A 664 21.17 5.68 29.69
N GLU A 665 20.70 6.87 29.31
CA GLU A 665 19.68 7.60 30.04
C GLU A 665 18.32 6.90 29.94
N LEU A 666 17.95 6.46 28.74
CA LEU A 666 16.74 5.67 28.51
C LEU A 666 16.78 4.36 29.30
N ARG A 667 17.91 3.64 29.25
CA ARG A 667 18.10 2.37 29.97
C ARG A 667 17.94 2.57 31.49
N LYS A 668 18.60 3.57 32.08
CA LYS A 668 18.50 3.88 33.49
C LYS A 668 17.07 4.26 33.89
N LEU A 669 16.40 5.06 33.05
CA LEU A 669 15.00 5.42 33.28
C LEU A 669 14.14 4.17 33.30
N TYR A 670 14.21 3.34 32.25
CA TYR A 670 13.37 2.15 32.10
C TYR A 670 13.63 1.10 33.20
N GLU A 671 14.88 0.93 33.61
CA GLU A 671 15.26 0.05 34.73
C GLU A 671 14.73 0.53 36.09
N SER A 672 14.53 1.85 36.24
CA SER A 672 13.99 2.46 37.45
C SER A 672 12.47 2.31 37.61
N LEU A 673 11.78 1.96 36.50
CA LEU A 673 10.33 1.83 36.50
C LEU A 673 9.88 0.48 37.11
N PRO A 674 8.69 0.42 37.72
CA PRO A 674 8.14 -0.82 38.24
C PRO A 674 8.00 -1.88 37.14
N LYS A 675 8.55 -3.09 37.38
CA LYS A 675 8.36 -4.23 36.48
C LYS A 675 7.14 -5.05 36.94
N GLU A 676 6.42 -5.63 35.97
CA GLU A 676 5.22 -6.44 36.22
C GLU A 676 5.50 -7.63 37.13
N GLU A 677 5.30 -7.50 38.46
CA GLU A 677 5.14 -8.68 39.31
C GLU A 677 4.24 -8.46 40.54
N THR A 678 3.53 -7.34 40.64
CA THR A 678 2.62 -7.13 41.77
C THR A 678 1.21 -6.76 41.26
N ARG A 679 0.19 -7.45 41.72
CA ARG A 679 -1.22 -7.23 41.37
C ARG A 679 -1.58 -5.74 41.38
N GLY A 680 -1.89 -5.18 40.20
CA GLY A 680 -2.40 -3.82 40.02
C GLY A 680 -1.40 -2.77 39.55
N VAL A 681 -0.17 -3.13 39.19
CA VAL A 681 0.81 -2.24 38.55
C VAL A 681 0.86 -2.57 37.07
N VAL A 682 0.50 -1.60 36.24
CA VAL A 682 0.69 -1.69 34.79
C VAL A 682 2.09 -1.15 34.48
N ALA A 683 2.93 -1.91 33.82
CA ALA A 683 4.22 -1.43 33.35
C ALA A 683 4.00 -0.52 32.13
N PRO A 684 4.79 0.55 31.95
CA PRO A 684 4.75 1.35 30.73
C PRO A 684 5.07 0.47 29.52
N SER A 685 4.19 0.47 28.53
CA SER A 685 4.38 -0.28 27.29
C SER A 685 4.87 0.63 26.17
N LEU A 686 5.64 0.05 25.25
CA LEU A 686 6.02 0.70 24.00
C LEU A 686 4.79 0.79 23.08
N VAL A 687 4.50 1.97 22.57
CA VAL A 687 3.39 2.21 21.64
C VAL A 687 3.97 2.55 20.26
N VAL A 688 3.65 1.74 19.27
CA VAL A 688 4.04 1.99 17.87
C VAL A 688 2.97 2.85 17.22
N VAL A 689 3.39 3.93 16.59
CA VAL A 689 2.52 4.79 15.77
C VAL A 689 2.35 4.13 14.42
N GLU A 690 1.13 3.70 14.08
CA GLU A 690 0.79 3.14 12.76
C GLU A 690 0.50 4.24 11.72
#